data_e56b23ef28b196e0e645a3d86b9ca177
#
_entry.id   e56b23ef28b196e0e645a3d86b9ca177
#
_cell.length_a   1.000
_cell.length_b   1.000
_cell.length_c   1.000
_cell.angle_alpha   90.00
_cell.angle_beta   90.00
_cell.angle_gamma   90.00
#
_symmetry.space_group_name_H-M   'P 1'
#
loop_
_entity.id
_entity.type
_entity.pdbx_description
1 polymer ?
#
loop_
_entity_poly.entity_id
_entity_poly.type
_entity_poly.pdbx_seq_one_letter_code
_entity_poly.pdbx_strand_id
1 'polypeptide(L)'
;MSENNSIFIKGARINNLKNIDVEIPRDKLVVITGLSGSGKSSLAFDTLYAEGQRRYVESLSAYARQFLGRMSKPECDYIKGIPPAIAIEQKVNTRNPRSTVGTSTEIYEYLRLLYVRIGKTISPVSGKEVKKHQVSDIVKEVLGYPAGTRFAVYAPVVLPDGRSIKEQLEILQKEGYTRLSINETVYRIGEVLADDALLSYPVIELLIDRLVVSDDKTLKSRLADSAETAFFEGHDTCIIRIYTSEGTVVKEYSKKFEADGMVFEEPTDMMFSFNNPLGACPTCEGFGKVLGIDENLVVPDKSLSVFQGAVVCWKGDVMGEWLKEFIVKSEKYNFPIHRPYYDLTQKEKDLLWHGARGLHGIDDFFKFVEENLYKIQYRVMLARYRGKTVCPTCKGSRLRPEALYVKVGGKDIAELVTLPITEAKAFFDHLQLGENEASIAKRLLTEITNRLQFLLDVGLGYLTLDRLSSSLSGGESQRINLATSLGSSLVGSLYILDEPSIGLHSRDTDLLIKVLRQLQALGNTVVVVEHDEEIIRAADYIIDIGPKAGRLGGEVVYQGDVDDLKTSSNSYTVRYLTGEDQIEVPLYRRPWNNYIEVKGARKNNLKGIDVKFPLNVMTVVTGVSGSGKSSLVRDIFYEGVKHYLDEAARLMVDCSGLEGDMHMIKSIEFVDQNSIGKSSRSNPVTYIGAYDEIRKLYGEQPLAKQMGYSAAYFSFNKEGGRCEECKGEGRITVEMQFMADITLECETCHGKRFKQDVLDVEYHGASIYDMLEMTVNQAIEFFGQYPGSQEKKIVKKLKPLQDVGLGYIKLGQTSSTLSGGENQRVKLAYYLGQEKQEPTLFVFDEPTTGLHFHDIKTLLKAFNALIDKGHTVVIIEHNMDVIKCADYLVDLGPEGGNAGGNLVCTGTPEEVAMCEASYTGKYLKDKL
;
A
#
# COMPACT_ATOMS: atom_id res chain seq x y z
N MET A 1 -34.22 15.57 31.45
CA MET A 1 -33.67 14.53 30.55
C MET A 1 -32.94 15.12 29.33
N SER A 2 -32.22 16.23 29.49
CA SER A 2 -31.53 16.95 28.38
C SER A 2 -30.01 17.06 28.55
N GLU A 3 -29.41 16.34 29.51
CA GLU A 3 -27.96 16.46 29.78
C GLU A 3 -27.06 15.41 29.09
N ASN A 4 -27.57 14.50 28.27
CA ASN A 4 -26.81 13.42 27.72
C ASN A 4 -26.68 13.43 26.17
N ASN A 5 -27.04 14.53 25.51
CA ASN A 5 -27.07 14.59 24.04
C ASN A 5 -25.86 15.28 23.41
N SER A 6 -24.92 15.74 24.23
CA SER A 6 -23.69 16.38 23.75
C SER A 6 -22.46 15.96 24.55
N ILE A 7 -21.28 16.04 23.89
CA ILE A 7 -19.97 15.97 24.53
C ILE A 7 -19.56 17.42 24.82
N PHE A 8 -19.29 17.73 26.09
CA PHE A 8 -18.91 19.07 26.52
C PHE A 8 -17.47 19.11 27.00
N ILE A 9 -16.65 19.94 26.36
CA ILE A 9 -15.25 20.20 26.69
C ILE A 9 -15.19 21.57 27.34
N LYS A 10 -14.62 21.66 28.55
CA LYS A 10 -14.45 22.90 29.28
C LYS A 10 -12.99 23.26 29.42
N GLY A 11 -12.63 24.46 28.99
CA GLY A 11 -11.32 25.04 29.27
C GLY A 11 -10.15 24.31 28.60
N ALA A 12 -10.27 23.89 27.34
CA ALA A 12 -9.16 23.23 26.61
C ALA A 12 -8.01 24.23 26.33
N ARG A 13 -6.78 23.84 26.75
CA ARG A 13 -5.58 24.71 26.74
C ARG A 13 -4.36 24.10 26.10
N ILE A 14 -4.50 22.88 25.55
CA ILE A 14 -3.36 22.16 25.00
C ILE A 14 -2.78 22.88 23.78
N ASN A 15 -1.48 22.88 23.63
CA ASN A 15 -0.73 23.52 22.54
C ASN A 15 -1.10 25.00 22.38
N ASN A 16 -1.78 25.38 21.29
CA ASN A 16 -2.18 26.74 20.99
C ASN A 16 -3.63 27.08 21.35
N LEU A 17 -4.40 26.15 21.93
CA LEU A 17 -5.78 26.39 22.34
C LEU A 17 -5.87 27.41 23.50
N LYS A 18 -6.76 28.37 23.38
CA LYS A 18 -6.87 29.50 24.29
C LYS A 18 -8.01 29.36 25.34
N ASN A 19 -7.95 28.27 26.12
CA ASN A 19 -8.93 28.01 27.19
C ASN A 19 -10.37 27.97 26.63
N ILE A 20 -10.56 27.22 25.56
CA ILE A 20 -11.84 27.18 24.83
C ILE A 20 -12.84 26.21 25.43
N ASP A 21 -14.11 26.58 25.32
CA ASP A 21 -15.26 25.74 25.65
C ASP A 21 -15.87 25.24 24.33
N VAL A 22 -16.13 23.95 24.21
CA VAL A 22 -16.65 23.34 22.98
C VAL A 22 -17.76 22.35 23.32
N GLU A 23 -18.88 22.44 22.59
CA GLU A 23 -19.96 21.47 22.63
C GLU A 23 -20.06 20.71 21.32
N ILE A 24 -20.03 19.37 21.39
CA ILE A 24 -20.10 18.45 20.23
C ILE A 24 -21.39 17.66 20.36
N PRO A 25 -22.38 17.85 19.47
CA PRO A 25 -23.62 17.08 19.50
C PRO A 25 -23.34 15.60 19.22
N ARG A 26 -23.99 14.69 19.97
CA ARG A 26 -23.87 13.24 19.77
C ARG A 26 -24.74 12.78 18.60
N ASP A 27 -24.35 11.62 18.03
CA ASP A 27 -25.06 10.96 16.92
C ASP A 27 -25.16 11.84 15.67
N LYS A 28 -24.18 12.75 15.51
CA LYS A 28 -24.06 13.70 14.40
C LYS A 28 -22.73 13.53 13.67
N LEU A 29 -22.71 13.96 12.42
CA LEU A 29 -21.49 14.20 11.66
C LEU A 29 -21.01 15.64 11.96
N VAL A 30 -19.91 15.75 12.69
CA VAL A 30 -19.34 17.04 13.13
C VAL A 30 -18.01 17.25 12.41
N VAL A 31 -17.83 18.42 11.80
CA VAL A 31 -16.56 18.78 11.17
C VAL A 31 -15.85 19.85 12.02
N ILE A 32 -14.60 19.57 12.37
CA ILE A 32 -13.66 20.52 12.96
C ILE A 32 -12.79 21.09 11.83
N THR A 33 -12.92 22.38 11.57
CA THR A 33 -12.23 23.06 10.47
C THR A 33 -11.45 24.29 10.93
N GLY A 34 -10.81 25.00 10.02
CA GLY A 34 -10.01 26.21 10.28
C GLY A 34 -8.67 26.21 9.56
N LEU A 35 -7.93 27.29 9.63
CA LEU A 35 -6.62 27.41 8.97
C LEU A 35 -5.62 26.34 9.38
N SER A 36 -4.65 26.05 8.53
CA SER A 36 -3.53 25.16 8.87
C SER A 36 -2.78 25.71 10.09
N GLY A 37 -2.57 24.87 11.13
CA GLY A 37 -1.94 25.29 12.39
C GLY A 37 -2.86 26.10 13.34
N SER A 38 -4.18 26.14 13.14
CA SER A 38 -5.11 26.86 14.03
C SER A 38 -5.39 26.13 15.35
N GLY A 39 -5.12 24.81 15.46
CA GLY A 39 -5.36 24.02 16.69
C GLY A 39 -6.43 22.93 16.54
N LYS A 40 -6.87 22.61 15.32
CA LYS A 40 -7.87 21.55 15.05
C LYS A 40 -7.49 20.20 15.61
N SER A 41 -6.29 19.71 15.25
CA SER A 41 -5.76 18.41 15.72
C SER A 41 -5.54 18.42 17.23
N SER A 42 -5.17 19.58 17.83
CA SER A 42 -5.06 19.73 19.28
C SER A 42 -6.40 19.55 19.99
N LEU A 43 -7.51 20.03 19.40
CA LEU A 43 -8.84 19.79 19.95
C LEU A 43 -9.30 18.34 19.72
N ALA A 44 -9.16 17.81 18.48
CA ALA A 44 -9.70 16.50 18.10
C ALA A 44 -8.90 15.34 18.71
N PHE A 45 -7.57 15.37 18.57
CA PHE A 45 -6.70 14.25 18.96
C PHE A 45 -6.08 14.44 20.33
N ASP A 46 -5.41 15.57 20.57
CA ASP A 46 -4.70 15.79 21.83
C ASP A 46 -5.64 16.04 23.01
N THR A 47 -6.89 16.48 22.76
CA THR A 47 -7.89 16.72 23.82
C THR A 47 -8.99 15.65 23.83
N LEU A 48 -9.80 15.55 22.80
CA LEU A 48 -10.99 14.71 22.77
C LEU A 48 -10.64 13.21 22.73
N TYR A 49 -9.81 12.79 21.75
CA TYR A 49 -9.39 11.40 21.64
C TYR A 49 -8.53 10.95 22.81
N ALA A 50 -7.55 11.76 23.22
CA ALA A 50 -6.67 11.45 24.33
C ALA A 50 -7.44 11.18 25.64
N GLU A 51 -8.49 11.96 25.93
CA GLU A 51 -9.35 11.71 27.10
C GLU A 51 -10.21 10.47 26.94
N GLY A 52 -10.76 10.22 25.74
CA GLY A 52 -11.52 9.00 25.45
C GLY A 52 -10.67 7.75 25.65
N GLN A 53 -9.44 7.74 25.12
CA GLN A 53 -8.47 6.66 25.25
C GLN A 53 -8.04 6.47 26.71
N ARG A 54 -7.75 7.57 27.44
CA ARG A 54 -7.40 7.54 28.85
C ARG A 54 -8.48 6.85 29.69
N ARG A 55 -9.75 7.22 29.49
CA ARG A 55 -10.90 6.61 30.20
C ARG A 55 -11.06 5.13 29.86
N TYR A 56 -10.85 4.76 28.59
CA TYR A 56 -10.88 3.37 28.20
C TYR A 56 -9.80 2.56 28.90
N VAL A 57 -8.55 3.06 28.89
CA VAL A 57 -7.40 2.39 29.58
C VAL A 57 -7.65 2.30 31.09
N GLU A 58 -8.23 3.33 31.71
CA GLU A 58 -8.57 3.30 33.13
C GLU A 58 -9.67 2.28 33.47
N SER A 59 -10.54 1.94 32.52
CA SER A 59 -11.57 0.90 32.70
C SER A 59 -11.01 -0.52 32.64
N LEU A 60 -9.79 -0.70 32.12
CA LEU A 60 -9.13 -2.01 32.00
C LEU A 60 -8.61 -2.56 33.35
N SER A 61 -8.29 -3.83 33.41
CA SER A 61 -7.72 -4.47 34.58
C SER A 61 -6.39 -3.82 35.02
N ALA A 62 -6.04 -3.91 36.31
CA ALA A 62 -4.78 -3.37 36.84
C ALA A 62 -3.55 -3.96 36.11
N TYR A 63 -3.62 -5.22 35.68
CA TYR A 63 -2.58 -5.90 34.93
C TYR A 63 -2.42 -5.25 33.51
N ALA A 64 -3.51 -5.06 32.78
CA ALA A 64 -3.47 -4.43 31.45
C ALA A 64 -2.95 -2.97 31.52
N ARG A 65 -3.34 -2.21 32.56
CA ARG A 65 -2.86 -0.84 32.79
C ARG A 65 -1.35 -0.76 33.05
N GLN A 66 -0.76 -1.80 33.66
CA GLN A 66 0.69 -1.87 33.89
C GLN A 66 1.48 -1.95 32.57
N PHE A 67 0.94 -2.61 31.57
CA PHE A 67 1.58 -2.70 30.23
C PHE A 67 1.34 -1.46 29.36
N LEU A 68 0.17 -0.82 29.46
CA LEU A 68 -0.20 0.34 28.65
C LEU A 68 0.33 1.67 29.18
N GLY A 69 0.86 1.68 30.41
CA GLY A 69 1.37 2.87 31.08
C GLY A 69 0.27 3.84 31.56
N ARG A 70 0.67 4.88 32.29
CA ARG A 70 -0.24 5.97 32.69
C ARG A 70 -0.32 6.98 31.57
N MET A 71 -1.53 7.20 31.05
CA MET A 71 -1.80 8.30 30.12
C MET A 71 -2.02 9.60 30.89
N SER A 72 -1.36 10.66 30.46
CA SER A 72 -1.56 11.99 31.03
C SER A 72 -2.96 12.52 30.71
N LYS A 73 -3.58 13.19 31.68
CA LYS A 73 -4.85 13.90 31.42
C LYS A 73 -4.59 15.08 30.48
N PRO A 74 -5.43 15.28 29.44
CA PRO A 74 -5.34 16.49 28.61
C PRO A 74 -5.45 17.78 29.45
N GLU A 75 -4.78 18.83 29.01
CA GLU A 75 -4.86 20.15 29.68
C GLU A 75 -6.22 20.81 29.42
N CYS A 76 -7.20 20.40 30.19
CA CYS A 76 -8.54 20.94 30.23
C CYS A 76 -9.14 20.86 31.63
N ASP A 77 -10.16 21.65 31.93
CA ASP A 77 -10.84 21.60 33.21
C ASP A 77 -11.59 20.27 33.34
N TYR A 78 -12.49 19.97 32.45
CA TYR A 78 -13.14 18.65 32.36
C TYR A 78 -13.76 18.40 30.99
N ILE A 79 -14.02 17.11 30.71
CA ILE A 79 -14.80 16.67 29.54
C ILE A 79 -15.92 15.75 30.02
N LYS A 80 -17.17 16.02 29.62
CA LYS A 80 -18.35 15.24 29.95
C LYS A 80 -18.93 14.58 28.68
N GLY A 81 -19.64 13.46 28.84
CA GLY A 81 -20.42 12.84 27.77
C GLY A 81 -19.59 12.06 26.71
N ILE A 82 -18.29 11.84 26.89
CA ILE A 82 -17.45 11.09 25.96
C ILE A 82 -17.85 9.59 25.94
N PRO A 83 -18.22 9.02 24.78
CA PRO A 83 -18.32 7.59 24.57
C PRO A 83 -16.94 6.95 24.28
N PRO A 84 -16.83 5.61 24.13
CA PRO A 84 -15.61 4.98 23.65
C PRO A 84 -15.14 5.61 22.34
N ALA A 85 -13.87 6.04 22.29
CA ALA A 85 -13.32 6.80 21.18
C ALA A 85 -12.37 5.95 20.32
N ILE A 86 -12.53 6.04 19.00
CA ILE A 86 -11.72 5.39 17.98
C ILE A 86 -11.14 6.47 17.08
N ALA A 87 -9.81 6.52 16.95
CA ALA A 87 -9.15 7.43 16.01
C ALA A 87 -8.72 6.68 14.74
N ILE A 88 -8.92 7.32 13.61
CA ILE A 88 -8.48 6.86 12.30
C ILE A 88 -7.52 7.90 11.72
N GLU A 89 -6.23 7.68 11.97
CA GLU A 89 -5.14 8.55 11.54
C GLU A 89 -4.55 8.10 10.20
N GLN A 90 -3.83 9.01 9.54
CA GLN A 90 -3.15 8.75 8.27
C GLN A 90 -1.85 7.93 8.40
N LYS A 91 -1.34 7.75 9.62
CA LYS A 91 -0.06 7.07 9.81
C LYS A 91 -0.15 5.60 9.41
N VAL A 92 0.58 5.24 8.38
CA VAL A 92 0.77 3.85 7.96
C VAL A 92 1.68 3.16 8.99
N ASN A 93 1.09 2.48 9.96
CA ASN A 93 1.84 1.80 11.01
C ASN A 93 2.26 0.39 10.54
N THR A 94 3.14 0.33 9.53
CA THR A 94 3.59 -0.94 8.94
C THR A 94 5.00 -1.30 9.38
N ARG A 95 5.15 -1.76 10.61
CA ARG A 95 6.40 -2.42 11.06
C ARG A 95 6.54 -3.84 10.49
N ASN A 96 5.46 -4.46 10.06
CA ASN A 96 5.49 -5.81 9.49
C ASN A 96 5.57 -5.77 7.95
N PRO A 97 6.71 -6.16 7.34
CA PRO A 97 6.90 -6.16 5.90
C PRO A 97 6.04 -7.20 5.15
N ARG A 98 5.39 -8.12 5.88
CA ARG A 98 4.49 -9.14 5.30
C ARG A 98 3.02 -8.72 5.31
N SER A 99 2.66 -7.62 5.98
CA SER A 99 1.28 -7.13 6.04
C SER A 99 0.75 -6.74 4.66
N THR A 100 -0.46 -7.17 4.35
CA THR A 100 -1.17 -6.89 3.09
C THR A 100 -2.55 -6.30 3.35
N VAL A 101 -3.19 -5.78 2.31
CA VAL A 101 -4.59 -5.32 2.39
C VAL A 101 -5.48 -6.43 2.94
N GLY A 102 -5.34 -7.66 2.43
CA GLY A 102 -6.14 -8.81 2.89
C GLY A 102 -5.96 -9.14 4.37
N THR A 103 -4.73 -9.03 4.91
CA THR A 103 -4.47 -9.27 6.34
C THR A 103 -4.93 -8.10 7.21
N SER A 104 -4.79 -6.86 6.73
CA SER A 104 -5.22 -5.66 7.48
C SER A 104 -6.74 -5.54 7.57
N THR A 105 -7.48 -6.10 6.62
CA THR A 105 -8.95 -6.14 6.60
C THR A 105 -9.54 -7.41 7.17
N GLU A 106 -8.71 -8.32 7.64
CA GLU A 106 -9.08 -9.66 8.11
C GLU A 106 -9.71 -10.58 7.03
N ILE A 107 -9.89 -10.09 5.80
CA ILE A 107 -10.48 -10.87 4.70
C ILE A 107 -9.64 -12.14 4.45
N TYR A 108 -8.31 -12.04 4.53
CA TYR A 108 -7.42 -13.17 4.32
C TYR A 108 -7.63 -14.30 5.32
N GLU A 109 -7.94 -13.99 6.58
CA GLU A 109 -8.25 -15.00 7.61
C GLU A 109 -9.54 -15.75 7.29
N TYR A 110 -10.58 -15.05 6.83
CA TYR A 110 -11.81 -15.69 6.38
C TYR A 110 -11.60 -16.52 5.10
N LEU A 111 -10.75 -16.08 4.18
CA LEU A 111 -10.39 -16.86 2.99
C LEU A 111 -9.67 -18.15 3.37
N ARG A 112 -8.70 -18.11 4.26
CA ARG A 112 -8.02 -19.32 4.76
C ARG A 112 -9.03 -20.34 5.28
N LEU A 113 -9.95 -19.92 6.15
CA LEU A 113 -11.01 -20.78 6.69
C LEU A 113 -11.93 -21.32 5.59
N LEU A 114 -12.27 -20.51 4.60
CA LEU A 114 -13.10 -20.92 3.47
C LEU A 114 -12.42 -22.05 2.67
N TYR A 115 -11.12 -21.87 2.33
CA TYR A 115 -10.36 -22.86 1.58
C TYR A 115 -10.19 -24.19 2.35
N VAL A 116 -10.05 -24.15 3.68
CA VAL A 116 -10.04 -25.35 4.52
C VAL A 116 -11.39 -26.07 4.52
N ARG A 117 -12.49 -25.30 4.55
CA ARG A 117 -13.84 -25.89 4.77
C ARG A 117 -14.48 -26.45 3.50
N ILE A 118 -14.30 -25.79 2.37
CA ILE A 118 -14.95 -26.13 1.09
C ILE A 118 -13.97 -26.25 -0.08
N GLY A 119 -12.67 -26.03 0.14
CA GLY A 119 -11.66 -26.14 -0.90
C GLY A 119 -11.51 -27.58 -1.39
N LYS A 120 -11.33 -27.75 -2.70
CA LYS A 120 -11.08 -29.03 -3.38
C LYS A 120 -9.64 -29.10 -3.82
N THR A 121 -8.90 -30.10 -3.38
CA THR A 121 -7.55 -30.34 -3.84
C THR A 121 -7.61 -30.93 -5.26
N ILE A 122 -6.91 -30.28 -6.20
CA ILE A 122 -6.88 -30.66 -7.60
C ILE A 122 -5.46 -31.14 -7.94
N SER A 123 -5.34 -32.32 -8.51
CA SER A 123 -4.05 -32.82 -8.98
C SER A 123 -3.48 -31.93 -10.08
N PRO A 124 -2.22 -31.46 -9.98
CA PRO A 124 -1.58 -30.66 -11.02
C PRO A 124 -1.26 -31.46 -12.30
N VAL A 125 -1.32 -32.81 -12.24
CA VAL A 125 -1.01 -33.70 -13.35
C VAL A 125 -2.26 -33.99 -14.19
N SER A 126 -3.32 -34.48 -13.56
CA SER A 126 -4.55 -34.89 -14.24
C SER A 126 -5.65 -33.85 -14.24
N GLY A 127 -5.55 -32.80 -13.39
CA GLY A 127 -6.62 -31.82 -13.18
C GLY A 127 -7.85 -32.37 -12.47
N LYS A 128 -7.80 -33.61 -11.95
CA LYS A 128 -8.92 -34.25 -11.23
C LYS A 128 -8.87 -33.91 -9.74
N GLU A 129 -10.05 -33.92 -9.12
CA GLU A 129 -10.19 -33.71 -7.68
C GLU A 129 -9.59 -34.91 -6.91
N VAL A 130 -8.71 -34.63 -5.96
CA VAL A 130 -8.13 -35.61 -5.04
C VAL A 130 -9.08 -35.81 -3.88
N LYS A 131 -9.51 -37.04 -3.65
CA LYS A 131 -10.47 -37.35 -2.59
C LYS A 131 -10.01 -38.55 -1.80
N LYS A 132 -10.27 -38.54 -0.50
CA LYS A 132 -10.32 -39.77 0.30
C LYS A 132 -11.67 -40.42 0.09
N HIS A 133 -11.66 -41.60 -0.48
CA HIS A 133 -12.87 -42.31 -0.69
C HIS A 133 -13.32 -43.01 0.62
N GLN A 134 -14.60 -42.95 0.88
CA GLN A 134 -15.22 -43.66 1.97
C GLN A 134 -15.99 -44.85 1.40
N VAL A 135 -16.25 -45.88 2.24
CA VAL A 135 -17.08 -47.01 1.87
C VAL A 135 -18.45 -46.59 1.35
N SER A 136 -19.01 -45.52 1.92
CA SER A 136 -20.28 -44.93 1.49
C SER A 136 -20.26 -44.45 0.03
N ASP A 137 -19.11 -43.98 -0.47
CA ASP A 137 -18.97 -43.50 -1.84
C ASP A 137 -19.04 -44.65 -2.82
N ILE A 138 -18.32 -45.73 -2.49
CA ILE A 138 -18.35 -46.99 -3.27
C ILE A 138 -19.79 -47.54 -3.33
N VAL A 139 -20.46 -47.63 -2.18
CA VAL A 139 -21.82 -48.11 -2.08
C VAL A 139 -22.78 -47.24 -2.92
N LYS A 140 -22.72 -45.94 -2.81
CA LYS A 140 -23.56 -45.01 -3.57
C LYS A 140 -23.33 -45.12 -5.08
N GLU A 141 -22.09 -45.25 -5.49
CA GLU A 141 -21.75 -45.29 -6.90
C GLU A 141 -22.14 -46.63 -7.53
N VAL A 142 -21.84 -47.75 -6.88
CA VAL A 142 -22.18 -49.09 -7.38
C VAL A 142 -23.69 -49.32 -7.43
N LEU A 143 -24.43 -48.82 -6.45
CA LEU A 143 -25.90 -48.89 -6.44
C LEU A 143 -26.57 -47.97 -7.47
N GLY A 144 -25.84 -47.04 -8.07
CA GLY A 144 -26.29 -46.21 -9.19
C GLY A 144 -26.38 -46.96 -10.55
N TYR A 145 -25.81 -48.18 -10.64
CA TYR A 145 -25.93 -49.01 -11.83
C TYR A 145 -27.25 -49.80 -11.88
N PRO A 146 -27.71 -50.17 -13.07
CA PRO A 146 -28.97 -50.92 -13.22
C PRO A 146 -28.97 -52.24 -12.44
N ALA A 147 -30.15 -52.61 -11.88
CA ALA A 147 -30.32 -53.88 -11.23
C ALA A 147 -29.98 -55.04 -12.19
N GLY A 148 -29.27 -56.05 -11.70
CA GLY A 148 -28.73 -57.17 -12.49
C GLY A 148 -27.30 -56.97 -12.98
N THR A 149 -26.68 -55.77 -12.84
CA THR A 149 -25.29 -55.50 -13.19
C THR A 149 -24.39 -56.29 -12.24
N ARG A 150 -23.49 -57.09 -12.80
CA ARG A 150 -22.49 -57.85 -12.05
C ARG A 150 -21.29 -56.98 -11.74
N PHE A 151 -20.73 -57.14 -10.56
CA PHE A 151 -19.48 -56.46 -10.18
C PHE A 151 -18.66 -57.32 -9.21
N ALA A 152 -17.38 -57.01 -9.12
CA ALA A 152 -16.48 -57.69 -8.21
C ALA A 152 -15.59 -56.67 -7.48
N VAL A 153 -15.32 -56.96 -6.20
CA VAL A 153 -14.51 -56.17 -5.30
C VAL A 153 -13.13 -56.82 -5.20
N TYR A 154 -12.10 -56.05 -5.46
CA TYR A 154 -10.69 -56.46 -5.41
C TYR A 154 -9.87 -55.57 -4.47
N ALA A 155 -8.78 -56.14 -3.97
CA ALA A 155 -7.74 -55.43 -3.25
C ALA A 155 -6.39 -55.67 -3.92
N PRO A 156 -5.54 -54.68 -4.15
CA PRO A 156 -4.18 -54.91 -4.64
C PRO A 156 -3.38 -55.67 -3.58
N VAL A 157 -2.59 -56.64 -4.00
CA VAL A 157 -1.68 -57.37 -3.08
C VAL A 157 -0.45 -56.48 -2.86
N VAL A 158 -0.33 -55.88 -1.69
CA VAL A 158 0.79 -55.05 -1.29
C VAL A 158 1.81 -55.90 -0.50
N LEU A 159 3.08 -55.75 -0.84
CA LEU A 159 4.17 -56.50 -0.18
C LEU A 159 4.76 -55.62 0.96
N PRO A 160 4.73 -56.11 2.20
CA PRO A 160 5.48 -55.48 3.29
C PRO A 160 6.99 -55.63 3.06
N ASP A 161 7.78 -54.69 3.60
CA ASP A 161 9.23 -54.71 3.45
C ASP A 161 9.86 -56.00 3.91
N GLY A 162 10.67 -56.59 3.01
CA GLY A 162 11.39 -57.85 3.27
C GLY A 162 10.59 -59.17 3.07
N ARG A 163 9.35 -59.09 2.57
CA ARG A 163 8.51 -60.28 2.32
C ARG A 163 8.41 -60.54 0.83
N SER A 164 8.53 -61.81 0.45
CA SER A 164 8.33 -62.26 -0.94
C SER A 164 6.83 -62.37 -1.27
N ILE A 165 6.51 -62.23 -2.59
CA ILE A 165 5.11 -62.37 -3.06
C ILE A 165 4.56 -63.77 -2.71
N LYS A 166 5.38 -64.79 -2.79
CA LYS A 166 4.98 -66.17 -2.46
C LYS A 166 4.57 -66.34 -1.00
N GLU A 167 5.35 -65.79 -0.07
CA GLU A 167 5.05 -65.78 1.37
C GLU A 167 3.78 -65.00 1.66
N GLN A 168 3.55 -63.87 0.97
CA GLN A 168 2.34 -63.05 1.14
C GLN A 168 1.09 -63.83 0.66
N LEU A 169 1.16 -64.48 -0.49
CA LEU A 169 0.07 -65.27 -1.01
C LEU A 169 -0.26 -66.53 -0.13
N GLU A 170 0.77 -67.19 0.46
CA GLU A 170 0.56 -68.25 1.44
C GLU A 170 -0.16 -67.80 2.70
N ILE A 171 0.10 -66.54 3.14
CA ILE A 171 -0.59 -65.92 4.29
C ILE A 171 -2.05 -65.69 3.91
N LEU A 172 -2.34 -65.03 2.78
CA LEU A 172 -3.69 -64.78 2.30
C LEU A 172 -4.49 -66.08 2.13
N GLN A 173 -3.86 -67.16 1.69
CA GLN A 173 -4.48 -68.49 1.60
C GLN A 173 -4.88 -69.06 2.98
N LYS A 174 -4.03 -68.83 4.00
CA LYS A 174 -4.31 -69.24 5.39
C LYS A 174 -5.39 -68.39 6.04
N GLU A 175 -5.56 -67.12 5.64
CA GLU A 175 -6.62 -66.23 6.08
C GLU A 175 -7.97 -66.58 5.43
N GLY A 176 -7.98 -67.51 4.46
CA GLY A 176 -9.23 -68.03 3.88
C GLY A 176 -9.55 -67.49 2.49
N TYR A 177 -8.70 -66.64 1.91
CA TYR A 177 -8.88 -66.18 0.54
C TYR A 177 -8.51 -67.30 -0.46
N THR A 178 -9.24 -67.35 -1.57
CA THR A 178 -9.09 -68.44 -2.52
C THR A 178 -8.74 -68.02 -3.92
N ARG A 179 -8.93 -66.81 -4.32
CA ARG A 179 -8.82 -66.31 -5.70
C ARG A 179 -8.08 -65.02 -5.84
N LEU A 180 -7.27 -64.93 -6.91
CA LEU A 180 -6.57 -63.70 -7.33
C LEU A 180 -6.94 -63.36 -8.76
N SER A 181 -6.79 -62.10 -9.13
CA SER A 181 -6.81 -61.64 -10.52
C SER A 181 -5.40 -61.19 -10.96
N ILE A 182 -4.97 -61.71 -12.09
CA ILE A 182 -3.72 -61.36 -12.77
C ILE A 182 -4.07 -61.10 -14.24
N ASN A 183 -3.78 -59.89 -14.72
CA ASN A 183 -4.16 -59.46 -16.07
C ASN A 183 -5.66 -59.76 -16.39
N GLU A 184 -6.56 -59.36 -15.50
CA GLU A 184 -8.01 -59.52 -15.61
C GLU A 184 -8.50 -60.99 -15.60
N THR A 185 -7.61 -61.92 -15.53
CA THR A 185 -7.94 -63.35 -15.44
C THR A 185 -7.90 -63.82 -14.00
N VAL A 186 -8.94 -64.56 -13.57
CA VAL A 186 -9.07 -65.00 -12.18
C VAL A 186 -8.50 -66.41 -12.03
N TYR A 187 -7.53 -66.57 -11.14
CA TYR A 187 -6.83 -67.81 -10.79
C TYR A 187 -7.13 -68.19 -9.33
N ARG A 188 -6.95 -69.48 -8.99
CA ARG A 188 -6.89 -69.88 -7.57
C ARG A 188 -5.51 -69.55 -7.01
N ILE A 189 -5.43 -69.16 -5.74
CA ILE A 189 -4.14 -68.88 -5.09
C ILE A 189 -3.15 -70.00 -5.21
N GLY A 190 -3.64 -71.27 -5.04
CA GLY A 190 -2.83 -72.48 -5.17
C GLY A 190 -2.25 -72.69 -6.59
N GLU A 191 -2.94 -72.28 -7.64
CA GLU A 191 -2.46 -72.32 -9.03
C GLU A 191 -1.35 -71.27 -9.24
N VAL A 192 -1.52 -70.08 -8.69
CA VAL A 192 -0.51 -69.01 -8.77
C VAL A 192 0.78 -69.36 -7.99
N LEU A 193 0.59 -70.00 -6.81
CA LEU A 193 1.76 -70.44 -6.01
C LEU A 193 2.57 -71.58 -6.70
N ALA A 194 1.97 -72.32 -7.62
CA ALA A 194 2.61 -73.39 -8.37
C ALA A 194 3.28 -72.95 -9.67
N ASP A 195 3.07 -71.70 -10.12
CA ASP A 195 3.58 -71.20 -11.39
C ASP A 195 4.38 -69.89 -11.16
N ASP A 196 5.70 -70.02 -11.22
CA ASP A 196 6.64 -68.93 -11.06
C ASP A 196 6.47 -67.80 -12.10
N ALA A 197 5.90 -68.05 -13.28
CA ALA A 197 5.57 -67.09 -14.30
C ALA A 197 4.43 -66.19 -13.83
N LEU A 198 3.43 -66.71 -13.15
CA LEU A 198 2.32 -65.91 -12.60
C LEU A 198 2.75 -65.07 -11.40
N LEU A 199 3.72 -65.54 -10.62
CA LEU A 199 4.29 -64.80 -9.50
C LEU A 199 5.12 -63.57 -9.93
N SER A 200 5.61 -63.56 -11.15
CA SER A 200 6.43 -62.47 -11.68
C SER A 200 5.62 -61.27 -12.24
N TYR A 201 4.31 -61.34 -12.29
CA TYR A 201 3.48 -60.23 -12.75
C TYR A 201 3.54 -59.04 -11.80
N PRO A 202 3.62 -57.81 -12.33
CA PRO A 202 3.80 -56.62 -11.53
C PRO A 202 2.55 -56.21 -10.70
N VAL A 203 1.38 -56.67 -11.13
CA VAL A 203 0.10 -56.36 -10.46
C VAL A 203 -0.68 -57.61 -10.23
N ILE A 204 -0.88 -57.97 -8.97
CA ILE A 204 -1.72 -59.07 -8.49
C ILE A 204 -2.78 -58.49 -7.60
N GLU A 205 -4.06 -58.82 -7.86
CA GLU A 205 -5.20 -58.34 -7.10
C GLU A 205 -5.92 -59.49 -6.40
N LEU A 206 -6.21 -59.31 -5.13
CA LEU A 206 -6.99 -60.26 -4.32
C LEU A 206 -8.50 -60.05 -4.58
N LEU A 207 -9.18 -61.12 -4.97
CA LEU A 207 -10.66 -61.09 -5.11
C LEU A 207 -11.32 -61.25 -3.75
N ILE A 208 -11.99 -60.16 -3.31
CA ILE A 208 -12.71 -60.14 -2.03
C ILE A 208 -14.13 -60.70 -2.17
N ASP A 209 -14.92 -60.14 -3.09
CA ASP A 209 -16.31 -60.60 -3.28
C ASP A 209 -16.78 -60.44 -4.74
N ARG A 210 -17.86 -61.17 -5.10
CA ARG A 210 -18.56 -61.03 -6.38
C ARG A 210 -20.04 -60.84 -6.10
N LEU A 211 -20.60 -59.74 -6.58
CA LEU A 211 -21.93 -59.32 -6.24
C LEU A 211 -22.71 -58.89 -7.49
N VAL A 212 -24.02 -58.74 -7.33
CA VAL A 212 -24.94 -58.28 -8.38
C VAL A 212 -25.77 -57.16 -7.82
N VAL A 213 -25.89 -56.07 -8.54
CA VAL A 213 -26.72 -54.92 -8.13
C VAL A 213 -28.16 -55.35 -8.00
N SER A 214 -28.76 -55.12 -6.84
CA SER A 214 -30.16 -55.39 -6.54
C SER A 214 -30.69 -54.39 -5.53
N ASP A 215 -32.00 -54.22 -5.45
CA ASP A 215 -32.64 -53.30 -4.48
C ASP A 215 -32.69 -53.85 -3.04
N ASP A 216 -32.04 -54.97 -2.77
CA ASP A 216 -32.06 -55.61 -1.46
C ASP A 216 -31.17 -54.83 -0.46
N LYS A 217 -31.74 -54.57 0.73
CA LYS A 217 -31.03 -53.91 1.84
C LYS A 217 -29.80 -54.70 2.31
N THR A 218 -29.79 -56.02 2.13
CA THR A 218 -28.67 -56.90 2.49
C THR A 218 -27.48 -56.69 1.58
N LEU A 219 -27.68 -56.32 0.31
CA LEU A 219 -26.60 -55.99 -0.62
C LEU A 219 -25.78 -54.80 -0.15
N LYS A 220 -26.46 -53.73 0.35
CA LYS A 220 -25.80 -52.51 0.83
C LYS A 220 -24.83 -52.80 1.98
N SER A 221 -25.26 -53.63 2.94
CA SER A 221 -24.42 -54.03 4.08
C SER A 221 -23.26 -54.89 3.60
N ARG A 222 -23.53 -55.92 2.76
CA ARG A 222 -22.51 -56.83 2.26
C ARG A 222 -21.44 -56.12 1.39
N LEU A 223 -21.87 -55.17 0.53
CA LEU A 223 -20.97 -54.36 -0.26
C LEU A 223 -20.09 -53.49 0.64
N ALA A 224 -20.67 -52.90 1.70
CA ALA A 224 -19.92 -52.12 2.66
C ALA A 224 -18.86 -52.95 3.37
N ASP A 225 -19.22 -54.14 3.85
CA ASP A 225 -18.31 -55.07 4.53
C ASP A 225 -17.17 -55.52 3.57
N SER A 226 -17.53 -55.88 2.32
CA SER A 226 -16.56 -56.28 1.30
C SER A 226 -15.60 -55.14 0.89
N ALA A 227 -16.10 -53.92 0.79
CA ALA A 227 -15.28 -52.73 0.50
C ALA A 227 -14.35 -52.40 1.68
N GLU A 228 -14.81 -52.56 2.91
CA GLU A 228 -13.99 -52.35 4.10
C GLU A 228 -12.87 -53.39 4.20
N THR A 229 -13.19 -54.66 3.91
CA THR A 229 -12.22 -55.76 3.80
C THR A 229 -11.21 -55.44 2.68
N ALA A 230 -11.64 -54.96 1.52
CA ALA A 230 -10.76 -54.62 0.41
C ALA A 230 -9.81 -53.46 0.77
N PHE A 231 -10.28 -52.46 1.49
CA PHE A 231 -9.39 -51.38 1.99
C PHE A 231 -8.37 -51.90 3.03
N PHE A 232 -8.77 -52.82 3.88
CA PHE A 232 -7.89 -53.39 4.90
C PHE A 232 -6.77 -54.20 4.22
N GLU A 233 -7.11 -55.12 3.32
CA GLU A 233 -6.13 -56.01 2.62
C GLU A 233 -5.31 -55.24 1.58
N GLY A 234 -5.90 -54.25 0.91
CA GLY A 234 -5.25 -53.42 -0.11
C GLY A 234 -4.51 -52.22 0.44
N HIS A 235 -4.22 -52.13 1.75
CA HIS A 235 -3.54 -51.02 2.38
C HIS A 235 -4.15 -49.65 1.98
N ASP A 236 -5.45 -49.51 2.24
CA ASP A 236 -6.28 -48.35 1.92
C ASP A 236 -6.70 -48.22 0.46
N THR A 237 -6.48 -49.24 -0.38
CA THR A 237 -6.88 -49.23 -1.79
C THR A 237 -7.92 -50.34 -2.04
N CYS A 238 -9.04 -50.00 -2.71
CA CYS A 238 -10.11 -50.90 -3.12
C CYS A 238 -10.37 -50.70 -4.62
N ILE A 239 -10.47 -51.82 -5.36
CA ILE A 239 -10.72 -51.81 -6.81
C ILE A 239 -12.09 -52.47 -7.06
N ILE A 240 -12.98 -51.81 -7.78
CA ILE A 240 -14.28 -52.30 -8.18
C ILE A 240 -14.27 -52.51 -9.70
N ARG A 241 -14.54 -53.72 -10.16
CA ARG A 241 -14.79 -54.03 -11.56
C ARG A 241 -16.27 -54.27 -11.81
N ILE A 242 -16.85 -53.43 -12.66
CA ILE A 242 -18.27 -53.45 -12.99
C ILE A 242 -18.39 -53.99 -14.42
N TYR A 243 -19.14 -55.06 -14.61
CA TYR A 243 -19.33 -55.72 -15.89
C TYR A 243 -20.60 -55.25 -16.55
N THR A 244 -20.47 -54.31 -17.48
CA THR A 244 -21.61 -53.73 -18.21
C THR A 244 -21.73 -54.37 -19.61
N SER A 245 -22.84 -54.08 -20.31
CA SER A 245 -23.05 -54.53 -21.70
C SER A 245 -22.04 -53.90 -22.71
N GLU A 246 -21.44 -52.79 -22.32
CA GLU A 246 -20.47 -52.07 -23.17
C GLU A 246 -19.01 -52.44 -22.85
N GLY A 247 -18.77 -53.21 -21.81
CA GLY A 247 -17.45 -53.63 -21.36
C GLY A 247 -17.24 -53.58 -19.86
N THR A 248 -16.03 -53.86 -19.41
CA THR A 248 -15.65 -53.80 -18.00
C THR A 248 -15.20 -52.38 -17.62
N VAL A 249 -15.86 -51.82 -16.64
CA VAL A 249 -15.47 -50.53 -16.02
C VAL A 249 -14.68 -50.86 -14.76
N VAL A 250 -13.45 -50.39 -14.70
CA VAL A 250 -12.55 -50.52 -13.52
C VAL A 250 -12.52 -49.20 -12.79
N LYS A 251 -12.82 -49.20 -11.50
CA LYS A 251 -12.77 -48.06 -10.60
C LYS A 251 -11.88 -48.38 -9.41
N GLU A 252 -10.94 -47.50 -9.17
CA GLU A 252 -10.05 -47.56 -8.01
C GLU A 252 -10.46 -46.53 -6.97
N TYR A 253 -10.50 -46.92 -5.71
CA TYR A 253 -10.83 -46.09 -4.57
C TYR A 253 -9.68 -46.16 -3.58
N SER A 254 -9.26 -45.02 -3.04
CA SER A 254 -8.21 -44.98 -2.03
C SER A 254 -8.69 -44.18 -0.80
N LYS A 255 -8.39 -44.67 0.41
CA LYS A 255 -8.52 -43.92 1.67
C LYS A 255 -7.32 -42.96 1.86
N LYS A 256 -6.27 -43.12 1.09
CA LYS A 256 -5.12 -42.18 1.09
C LYS A 256 -5.47 -40.92 0.29
N PHE A 257 -4.91 -39.80 0.70
CA PHE A 257 -5.07 -38.55 -0.03
C PHE A 257 -3.99 -38.47 -1.11
N GLU A 258 -4.16 -39.24 -2.16
CA GLU A 258 -3.19 -39.42 -3.25
C GLU A 258 -3.88 -39.49 -4.61
N ALA A 259 -3.20 -39.00 -5.65
CA ALA A 259 -3.60 -39.11 -7.05
C ALA A 259 -2.37 -39.02 -7.95
N ASP A 260 -2.41 -39.68 -9.12
CA ASP A 260 -1.37 -39.60 -10.14
C ASP A 260 0.07 -39.94 -9.61
N GLY A 261 0.15 -40.78 -8.58
CA GLY A 261 1.41 -41.18 -7.93
C GLY A 261 1.99 -40.14 -6.98
N MET A 262 1.22 -39.07 -6.67
CA MET A 262 1.57 -38.02 -5.71
C MET A 262 0.72 -38.14 -4.45
N VAL A 263 1.37 -37.96 -3.30
CA VAL A 263 0.68 -37.84 -2.01
C VAL A 263 0.43 -36.36 -1.73
N PHE A 264 -0.80 -36.03 -1.36
CA PHE A 264 -1.22 -34.69 -1.05
C PHE A 264 -1.40 -34.49 0.46
N GLU A 265 -1.22 -33.27 0.93
CA GLU A 265 -1.53 -32.89 2.30
C GLU A 265 -3.01 -32.49 2.41
N GLU A 266 -3.69 -32.88 3.48
CA GLU A 266 -5.04 -32.39 3.74
C GLU A 266 -5.03 -30.89 4.04
N PRO A 267 -5.96 -30.11 3.50
CA PRO A 267 -6.00 -28.67 3.73
C PRO A 267 -6.16 -28.33 5.22
N THR A 268 -5.21 -27.60 5.76
CA THR A 268 -5.24 -27.08 7.13
C THR A 268 -5.16 -25.56 7.10
N ASP A 269 -5.62 -24.89 8.17
CA ASP A 269 -5.55 -23.44 8.29
C ASP A 269 -4.11 -22.90 8.15
N MET A 270 -3.14 -23.61 8.74
CA MET A 270 -1.71 -23.23 8.69
C MET A 270 -1.11 -23.34 7.29
N MET A 271 -1.61 -24.23 6.43
CA MET A 271 -1.16 -24.42 5.07
C MET A 271 -1.36 -23.16 4.20
N PHE A 272 -2.39 -22.36 4.50
CA PHE A 272 -2.68 -21.12 3.79
C PHE A 272 -2.07 -19.88 4.46
N SER A 273 -1.27 -20.02 5.53
CA SER A 273 -0.64 -18.90 6.22
C SER A 273 0.80 -18.67 5.76
N PHE A 274 1.04 -17.62 5.01
CA PHE A 274 2.40 -17.23 4.63
C PHE A 274 3.23 -16.66 5.79
N ASN A 275 2.62 -16.44 6.96
CA ASN A 275 3.30 -16.03 8.20
C ASN A 275 3.73 -17.24 9.06
N ASN A 276 3.32 -18.44 8.68
CA ASN A 276 3.63 -19.69 9.39
C ASN A 276 4.57 -20.56 8.53
N PRO A 277 5.63 -21.15 9.11
CA PRO A 277 6.55 -22.04 8.36
C PRO A 277 5.87 -23.20 7.62
N LEU A 278 4.72 -23.69 8.11
CA LEU A 278 3.96 -24.77 7.48
C LEU A 278 3.29 -24.36 6.17
N GLY A 279 2.96 -23.07 6.00
CA GLY A 279 2.32 -22.55 4.79
C GLY A 279 3.23 -21.68 3.94
N ALA A 280 4.26 -21.08 4.53
CA ALA A 280 5.18 -20.18 3.84
C ALA A 280 6.04 -20.92 2.81
N CYS A 281 6.26 -20.30 1.68
CA CYS A 281 7.23 -20.79 0.68
C CYS A 281 8.62 -20.92 1.31
N PRO A 282 9.29 -22.07 1.26
CA PRO A 282 10.58 -22.31 1.92
C PRO A 282 11.72 -21.46 1.34
N THR A 283 11.62 -21.03 0.08
CA THR A 283 12.65 -20.22 -0.58
C THR A 283 12.63 -18.76 -0.17
N CYS A 284 11.44 -18.15 -0.03
CA CYS A 284 11.29 -16.75 0.32
C CYS A 284 10.69 -16.52 1.72
N GLU A 285 10.45 -17.56 2.49
CA GLU A 285 9.92 -17.50 3.86
C GLU A 285 8.65 -16.64 3.98
N GLY A 286 7.78 -16.67 2.96
CA GLY A 286 6.53 -15.91 2.95
C GLY A 286 6.65 -14.45 2.51
N PHE A 287 7.83 -13.99 2.06
CA PHE A 287 7.99 -12.62 1.53
C PHE A 287 7.54 -12.46 0.08
N GLY A 288 7.48 -13.54 -0.69
CA GLY A 288 7.14 -13.52 -2.12
C GLY A 288 8.26 -12.99 -3.03
N LYS A 289 9.34 -12.46 -2.45
CA LYS A 289 10.50 -11.91 -3.13
C LYS A 289 11.80 -12.44 -2.54
N VAL A 290 12.82 -12.52 -3.38
CA VAL A 290 14.17 -12.94 -3.00
C VAL A 290 15.19 -11.93 -3.54
N LEU A 291 16.42 -11.97 -3.01
CA LEU A 291 17.53 -11.23 -3.62
C LEU A 291 17.98 -12.00 -4.86
N GLY A 292 17.72 -11.47 -6.01
CA GLY A 292 18.06 -12.04 -7.31
C GLY A 292 18.55 -11.00 -8.29
N ILE A 293 18.75 -11.38 -9.55
CA ILE A 293 19.08 -10.45 -10.63
C ILE A 293 17.81 -9.71 -11.05
N ASP A 294 17.83 -8.39 -10.93
CA ASP A 294 16.67 -7.55 -11.22
C ASP A 294 16.62 -7.19 -12.71
N GLU A 295 15.54 -7.60 -13.38
CA GLU A 295 15.31 -7.30 -14.80
C GLU A 295 15.44 -5.80 -15.11
N ASN A 296 14.91 -4.93 -14.24
CA ASN A 296 14.96 -3.50 -14.46
C ASN A 296 16.37 -2.89 -14.30
N LEU A 297 17.25 -3.59 -13.58
CA LEU A 297 18.66 -3.20 -13.48
C LEU A 297 19.49 -3.72 -14.65
N VAL A 298 19.09 -4.85 -15.24
CA VAL A 298 19.76 -5.47 -16.40
C VAL A 298 19.28 -4.82 -17.71
N VAL A 299 17.99 -4.53 -17.82
CA VAL A 299 17.34 -3.87 -18.97
C VAL A 299 16.61 -2.61 -18.47
N PRO A 300 17.34 -1.55 -18.15
CA PRO A 300 16.75 -0.32 -17.60
C PRO A 300 15.93 0.45 -18.64
N ASP A 301 16.33 0.41 -19.90
CA ASP A 301 15.61 1.02 -21.03
C ASP A 301 15.00 -0.06 -21.91
N LYS A 302 13.72 -0.30 -21.70
CA LYS A 302 12.96 -1.31 -22.44
C LYS A 302 12.54 -0.86 -23.85
N SER A 303 12.75 0.41 -24.20
CA SER A 303 12.53 0.93 -25.55
C SER A 303 13.64 0.53 -26.53
N LEU A 304 14.82 0.21 -26.01
CA LEU A 304 15.93 -0.28 -26.80
C LEU A 304 15.76 -1.76 -27.19
N SER A 305 16.29 -2.10 -28.36
CA SER A 305 16.45 -3.49 -28.77
C SER A 305 17.75 -4.09 -28.19
N VAL A 306 17.87 -5.41 -28.21
CA VAL A 306 19.11 -6.09 -27.81
C VAL A 306 20.31 -5.60 -28.63
N PHE A 307 20.09 -5.38 -29.93
CA PHE A 307 21.11 -4.83 -30.83
C PHE A 307 21.57 -3.41 -30.44
N GLN A 308 20.64 -2.56 -29.97
CA GLN A 308 20.92 -1.21 -29.50
C GLN A 308 21.53 -1.17 -28.08
N GLY A 309 21.69 -2.32 -27.44
CA GLY A 309 22.32 -2.44 -26.13
C GLY A 309 21.32 -2.30 -24.96
N ALA A 310 20.10 -2.80 -25.10
CA ALA A 310 19.11 -2.88 -24.01
C ALA A 310 19.68 -3.60 -22.78
N VAL A 311 20.47 -4.66 -22.99
CA VAL A 311 21.11 -5.46 -21.92
C VAL A 311 22.40 -4.78 -21.47
N VAL A 312 22.33 -3.98 -20.41
CA VAL A 312 23.46 -3.11 -19.98
C VAL A 312 24.60 -3.89 -19.32
N CYS A 313 24.37 -5.09 -18.81
CA CYS A 313 25.42 -5.93 -18.25
C CYS A 313 26.39 -6.49 -19.33
N TRP A 314 25.99 -6.46 -20.60
CA TRP A 314 26.82 -6.86 -21.75
C TRP A 314 27.54 -5.68 -22.41
N LYS A 315 27.56 -4.49 -21.78
CA LYS A 315 28.28 -3.32 -22.30
C LYS A 315 29.76 -3.35 -21.91
N GLY A 316 30.59 -2.72 -22.77
CA GLY A 316 32.07 -2.61 -22.61
C GLY A 316 32.84 -3.67 -23.36
N ASP A 317 34.19 -3.49 -23.43
CA ASP A 317 35.05 -4.27 -24.33
C ASP A 317 35.07 -5.76 -24.01
N VAL A 318 35.08 -6.14 -22.75
CA VAL A 318 35.15 -7.54 -22.31
C VAL A 318 33.76 -8.20 -22.29
N MET A 319 32.75 -7.49 -21.72
CA MET A 319 31.41 -8.06 -21.60
C MET A 319 30.61 -7.95 -22.90
N GLY A 320 31.01 -7.07 -23.82
CA GLY A 320 30.39 -6.94 -25.14
C GLY A 320 30.54 -8.19 -26.03
N GLU A 321 31.45 -9.09 -25.69
CA GLU A 321 31.57 -10.37 -26.43
C GLU A 321 30.32 -11.24 -26.23
N TRP A 322 29.67 -11.20 -25.06
CA TRP A 322 28.40 -11.89 -24.81
C TRP A 322 27.27 -11.37 -25.72
N LEU A 323 27.20 -10.06 -25.93
CA LEU A 323 26.24 -9.46 -26.86
C LEU A 323 26.50 -9.90 -28.30
N LYS A 324 27.77 -9.88 -28.74
CA LYS A 324 28.16 -10.32 -30.09
C LYS A 324 27.82 -11.79 -30.32
N GLU A 325 28.15 -12.63 -29.34
CA GLU A 325 27.87 -14.05 -29.38
C GLU A 325 26.34 -14.30 -29.43
N PHE A 326 25.58 -13.59 -28.59
CA PHE A 326 24.11 -13.71 -28.60
C PHE A 326 23.51 -13.31 -29.95
N ILE A 327 23.93 -12.18 -30.52
CA ILE A 327 23.45 -11.68 -31.83
C ILE A 327 23.68 -12.75 -32.91
N VAL A 328 24.90 -13.31 -33.02
CA VAL A 328 25.23 -14.30 -34.05
C VAL A 328 24.46 -15.60 -33.87
N LYS A 329 24.40 -16.11 -32.63
CA LYS A 329 23.80 -17.42 -32.35
C LYS A 329 22.28 -17.40 -32.29
N SER A 330 21.68 -16.28 -31.96
CA SER A 330 20.22 -16.12 -31.85
C SER A 330 19.49 -16.17 -33.18
N GLU A 331 20.20 -15.95 -34.32
CA GLU A 331 19.65 -16.09 -35.68
C GLU A 331 19.03 -17.48 -35.90
N LYS A 332 19.67 -18.51 -35.38
CA LYS A 332 19.21 -19.91 -35.45
C LYS A 332 17.82 -20.11 -34.79
N TYR A 333 17.46 -19.24 -33.86
CA TYR A 333 16.19 -19.27 -33.10
C TYR A 333 15.19 -18.22 -33.60
N ASN A 334 15.50 -17.52 -34.72
CA ASN A 334 14.70 -16.42 -35.26
C ASN A 334 14.40 -15.31 -34.23
N PHE A 335 15.36 -15.02 -33.32
CA PHE A 335 15.19 -13.99 -32.32
C PHE A 335 15.22 -12.59 -32.95
N PRO A 336 14.25 -11.71 -32.67
CA PRO A 336 14.14 -10.39 -33.31
C PRO A 336 15.07 -9.37 -32.62
N ILE A 337 16.37 -9.38 -32.92
CA ILE A 337 17.41 -8.56 -32.26
C ILE A 337 17.18 -7.04 -32.36
N HIS A 338 16.41 -6.57 -33.34
CA HIS A 338 16.10 -5.15 -33.58
C HIS A 338 14.77 -4.69 -32.96
N ARG A 339 13.96 -5.63 -32.43
CA ARG A 339 12.69 -5.28 -31.79
C ARG A 339 12.95 -4.73 -30.38
N PRO A 340 12.25 -3.63 -29.95
CA PRO A 340 12.32 -3.13 -28.58
C PRO A 340 12.00 -4.22 -27.55
N TYR A 341 12.66 -4.17 -26.42
CA TYR A 341 12.51 -5.19 -25.37
C TYR A 341 11.05 -5.34 -24.87
N TYR A 342 10.31 -4.23 -24.78
CA TYR A 342 8.91 -4.29 -24.32
C TYR A 342 7.97 -4.97 -25.33
N ASP A 343 8.33 -4.99 -26.62
CA ASP A 343 7.55 -5.65 -27.70
C ASP A 343 7.92 -7.14 -27.90
N LEU A 344 8.92 -7.65 -27.14
CA LEU A 344 9.28 -9.06 -27.16
C LEU A 344 8.18 -9.90 -26.49
N THR A 345 7.82 -11.01 -27.16
CA THR A 345 6.93 -12.01 -26.56
C THR A 345 7.59 -12.70 -25.36
N GLN A 346 6.78 -13.31 -24.47
CA GLN A 346 7.33 -14.02 -23.30
C GLN A 346 8.33 -15.10 -23.71
N LYS A 347 8.08 -15.85 -24.78
CA LYS A 347 9.01 -16.87 -25.29
C LYS A 347 10.34 -16.28 -25.76
N GLU A 348 10.30 -15.09 -26.38
CA GLU A 348 11.52 -14.39 -26.80
C GLU A 348 12.28 -13.86 -25.58
N LYS A 349 11.57 -13.33 -24.56
CA LYS A 349 12.21 -12.96 -23.30
C LYS A 349 12.84 -14.15 -22.58
N ASP A 350 12.12 -15.27 -22.50
CA ASP A 350 12.65 -16.50 -21.92
C ASP A 350 13.91 -16.96 -22.63
N LEU A 351 13.95 -16.86 -23.96
CA LEU A 351 15.14 -17.20 -24.76
C LEU A 351 16.31 -16.25 -24.47
N LEU A 352 16.06 -14.96 -24.29
CA LEU A 352 17.09 -13.98 -23.95
C LEU A 352 17.64 -14.21 -22.54
N TRP A 353 16.77 -14.56 -21.58
CA TRP A 353 17.13 -14.74 -20.18
C TRP A 353 17.78 -16.11 -19.95
N HIS A 354 17.15 -17.19 -20.36
CA HIS A 354 17.57 -18.56 -20.03
C HIS A 354 18.42 -19.21 -21.12
N GLY A 355 18.52 -18.57 -22.31
CA GLY A 355 19.26 -19.15 -23.42
C GLY A 355 18.60 -20.39 -24.01
N ALA A 356 19.36 -21.15 -24.83
CA ALA A 356 18.96 -22.42 -25.41
C ALA A 356 20.23 -23.26 -25.76
N ARG A 357 20.07 -24.48 -26.29
CA ARG A 357 21.19 -25.34 -26.63
C ARG A 357 22.18 -24.63 -27.58
N GLY A 358 23.33 -24.23 -27.05
CA GLY A 358 24.39 -23.53 -27.78
C GLY A 358 24.19 -22.01 -27.91
N LEU A 359 23.18 -21.43 -27.23
CA LEU A 359 22.93 -19.99 -27.08
C LEU A 359 22.95 -19.64 -25.60
N HIS A 360 23.90 -18.82 -25.18
CA HIS A 360 24.01 -18.35 -23.80
C HIS A 360 23.11 -17.13 -23.57
N GLY A 361 22.29 -17.21 -22.50
CA GLY A 361 21.40 -16.13 -22.07
C GLY A 361 22.01 -15.24 -20.97
N ILE A 362 21.18 -14.36 -20.43
CA ILE A 362 21.54 -13.47 -19.32
C ILE A 362 21.86 -14.28 -18.05
N ASP A 363 21.15 -15.37 -17.78
CA ASP A 363 21.40 -16.22 -16.62
C ASP A 363 22.78 -16.90 -16.69
N ASP A 364 23.20 -17.34 -17.89
CA ASP A 364 24.54 -17.91 -18.10
C ASP A 364 25.65 -16.88 -17.84
N PHE A 365 25.39 -15.61 -18.23
CA PHE A 365 26.30 -14.51 -17.93
C PHE A 365 26.44 -14.30 -16.42
N PHE A 366 25.33 -14.25 -15.68
CA PHE A 366 25.42 -14.08 -14.23
C PHE A 366 26.00 -15.28 -13.51
N LYS A 367 25.76 -16.49 -14.02
CA LYS A 367 26.44 -17.70 -13.54
C LYS A 367 27.96 -17.61 -13.71
N PHE A 368 28.41 -17.15 -14.88
CA PHE A 368 29.83 -16.86 -15.11
C PHE A 368 30.37 -15.80 -14.12
N VAL A 369 29.61 -14.73 -13.84
CA VAL A 369 29.98 -13.71 -12.85
C VAL A 369 30.08 -14.32 -11.46
N GLU A 370 29.15 -15.19 -11.06
CA GLU A 370 29.15 -15.89 -9.76
C GLU A 370 30.34 -16.87 -9.61
N GLU A 371 30.71 -17.57 -10.65
CA GLU A 371 31.89 -18.45 -10.67
C GLU A 371 33.22 -17.67 -10.51
N ASN A 372 33.20 -16.35 -10.83
CA ASN A 372 34.38 -15.48 -10.78
C ASN A 372 34.39 -14.50 -9.60
N LEU A 373 33.58 -14.70 -8.56
CA LEU A 373 33.49 -13.80 -7.40
C LEU A 373 34.77 -13.62 -6.60
N TYR A 374 35.80 -14.41 -6.83
CA TYR A 374 37.15 -14.21 -6.26
C TYR A 374 37.77 -12.90 -6.72
N LYS A 375 37.36 -12.33 -7.87
CA LYS A 375 37.78 -11.03 -8.35
C LYS A 375 36.79 -9.94 -7.88
N ILE A 376 37.32 -8.84 -7.34
CA ILE A 376 36.53 -7.75 -6.75
C ILE A 376 35.55 -7.12 -7.76
N GLN A 377 35.96 -7.01 -9.02
CA GLN A 377 35.16 -6.43 -10.10
C GLN A 377 33.84 -7.20 -10.34
N TYR A 378 33.86 -8.53 -10.26
CA TYR A 378 32.65 -9.34 -10.44
C TYR A 378 31.73 -9.27 -9.21
N ARG A 379 32.29 -9.12 -8.00
CA ARG A 379 31.47 -8.83 -6.80
C ARG A 379 30.73 -7.52 -6.90
N VAL A 380 31.42 -6.46 -7.37
CA VAL A 380 30.81 -5.15 -7.59
C VAL A 380 29.77 -5.21 -8.70
N MET A 381 30.06 -5.94 -9.79
CA MET A 381 29.13 -6.15 -10.89
C MET A 381 27.87 -6.87 -10.42
N LEU A 382 27.99 -7.99 -9.72
CA LEU A 382 26.85 -8.73 -9.20
C LEU A 382 25.99 -7.87 -8.25
N ALA A 383 26.64 -7.10 -7.34
CA ALA A 383 25.96 -6.22 -6.42
C ALA A 383 25.16 -5.09 -7.14
N ARG A 384 25.66 -4.62 -8.31
CA ARG A 384 24.99 -3.60 -9.13
C ARG A 384 23.65 -4.08 -9.70
N TYR A 385 23.56 -5.38 -10.08
CA TYR A 385 22.38 -5.95 -10.74
C TYR A 385 21.47 -6.76 -9.81
N ARG A 386 21.86 -6.93 -8.53
CA ARG A 386 21.02 -7.55 -7.52
C ARG A 386 19.94 -6.61 -7.01
N GLY A 387 18.71 -7.11 -6.97
CA GLY A 387 17.55 -6.43 -6.44
C GLY A 387 16.57 -7.40 -5.79
N LYS A 388 15.44 -6.89 -5.34
CA LYS A 388 14.33 -7.72 -4.85
C LYS A 388 13.51 -8.21 -6.04
N THR A 389 13.69 -9.47 -6.41
CA THR A 389 12.97 -10.13 -7.51
C THR A 389 11.87 -11.03 -7.00
N VAL A 390 10.90 -11.33 -7.86
CA VAL A 390 9.85 -12.29 -7.54
C VAL A 390 10.48 -13.66 -7.26
N CYS A 391 10.03 -14.32 -6.20
CA CYS A 391 10.54 -15.65 -5.84
C CYS A 391 10.28 -16.66 -6.96
N PRO A 392 11.29 -17.38 -7.47
CA PRO A 392 11.12 -18.31 -8.57
C PRO A 392 10.26 -19.52 -8.21
N THR A 393 10.27 -19.94 -6.94
CA THR A 393 9.52 -21.10 -6.45
C THR A 393 8.03 -20.81 -6.33
N CYS A 394 7.64 -19.75 -5.59
CA CYS A 394 6.24 -19.44 -5.35
C CYS A 394 5.68 -18.41 -6.35
N LYS A 395 6.48 -17.87 -7.25
CA LYS A 395 6.08 -16.86 -8.25
C LYS A 395 5.30 -15.67 -7.65
N GLY A 396 5.64 -15.31 -6.39
CA GLY A 396 5.00 -14.21 -5.67
C GLY A 396 3.82 -14.61 -4.78
N SER A 397 3.29 -15.82 -4.85
CA SER A 397 2.16 -16.28 -4.03
C SER A 397 2.46 -16.34 -2.52
N ARG A 398 3.74 -16.37 -2.12
CA ARG A 398 4.25 -16.47 -0.75
C ARG A 398 3.99 -17.83 -0.08
N LEU A 399 3.15 -18.68 -0.66
CA LEU A 399 2.74 -19.97 -0.15
C LEU A 399 3.54 -21.10 -0.77
N ARG A 400 3.49 -22.26 -0.12
CA ARG A 400 3.97 -23.51 -0.69
C ARG A 400 3.11 -23.94 -1.88
N PRO A 401 3.67 -24.68 -2.87
CA PRO A 401 2.91 -25.17 -4.01
C PRO A 401 1.69 -26.01 -3.61
N GLU A 402 1.78 -26.79 -2.53
CA GLU A 402 0.73 -27.66 -2.02
C GLU A 402 -0.55 -26.86 -1.68
N ALA A 403 -0.42 -25.65 -1.15
CA ALA A 403 -1.55 -24.78 -0.86
C ALA A 403 -2.28 -24.30 -2.14
N LEU A 404 -1.58 -24.21 -3.26
CA LEU A 404 -2.13 -23.75 -4.55
C LEU A 404 -2.90 -24.86 -5.30
N TYR A 405 -2.76 -26.11 -4.86
CA TYR A 405 -3.57 -27.21 -5.41
C TYR A 405 -5.01 -27.16 -4.92
N VAL A 406 -5.27 -26.47 -3.82
CA VAL A 406 -6.62 -26.34 -3.25
C VAL A 406 -7.36 -25.20 -3.93
N LYS A 407 -8.54 -25.49 -4.50
CA LYS A 407 -9.32 -24.51 -5.27
C LYS A 407 -10.74 -24.37 -4.73
N VAL A 408 -11.26 -23.14 -4.78
CA VAL A 408 -12.64 -22.79 -4.53
C VAL A 408 -13.17 -22.09 -5.77
N GLY A 409 -14.26 -22.58 -6.35
CA GLY A 409 -14.78 -22.04 -7.61
C GLY A 409 -13.76 -22.02 -8.77
N GLY A 410 -12.83 -22.99 -8.76
CA GLY A 410 -11.78 -23.11 -9.79
C GLY A 410 -10.54 -22.23 -9.59
N LYS A 411 -10.50 -21.35 -8.58
CA LYS A 411 -9.36 -20.48 -8.26
C LYS A 411 -8.67 -20.94 -6.97
N ASP A 412 -7.32 -20.88 -6.96
CA ASP A 412 -6.56 -21.00 -5.72
C ASP A 412 -6.54 -19.66 -4.96
N ILE A 413 -6.08 -19.71 -3.71
CA ILE A 413 -6.08 -18.52 -2.84
C ILE A 413 -5.16 -17.41 -3.36
N ALA A 414 -4.04 -17.74 -4.02
CA ALA A 414 -3.13 -16.74 -4.56
C ALA A 414 -3.72 -16.05 -5.80
N GLU A 415 -4.35 -16.80 -6.70
CA GLU A 415 -5.09 -16.24 -7.84
C GLU A 415 -6.18 -15.29 -7.36
N LEU A 416 -6.90 -15.66 -6.31
CA LEU A 416 -8.00 -14.86 -5.77
C LEU A 416 -7.53 -13.53 -5.16
N VAL A 417 -6.46 -13.55 -4.35
CA VAL A 417 -5.97 -12.32 -3.68
C VAL A 417 -5.28 -11.34 -4.64
N THR A 418 -4.88 -11.78 -5.82
CA THR A 418 -4.31 -10.92 -6.88
C THR A 418 -5.37 -10.22 -7.73
N LEU A 419 -6.64 -10.64 -7.60
CA LEU A 419 -7.74 -9.94 -8.27
C LEU A 419 -7.98 -8.56 -7.66
N PRO A 420 -8.34 -7.54 -8.47
CA PRO A 420 -8.92 -6.32 -7.96
C PRO A 420 -10.13 -6.61 -7.07
N ILE A 421 -10.34 -5.81 -6.02
CA ILE A 421 -11.45 -6.02 -5.07
C ILE A 421 -12.81 -6.06 -5.79
N THR A 422 -12.99 -5.28 -6.86
CA THR A 422 -14.19 -5.33 -7.72
C THR A 422 -14.42 -6.72 -8.33
N GLU A 423 -13.35 -7.32 -8.86
CA GLU A 423 -13.42 -8.65 -9.49
C GLU A 423 -13.54 -9.75 -8.43
N ALA A 424 -12.85 -9.62 -7.30
CA ALA A 424 -12.96 -10.54 -6.17
C ALA A 424 -14.40 -10.56 -5.61
N LYS A 425 -15.03 -9.39 -5.47
CA LYS A 425 -16.44 -9.29 -5.05
C LYS A 425 -17.36 -9.98 -6.06
N ALA A 426 -17.21 -9.68 -7.35
CA ALA A 426 -17.99 -10.30 -8.42
C ALA A 426 -17.80 -11.83 -8.45
N PHE A 427 -16.58 -12.32 -8.21
CA PHE A 427 -16.33 -13.77 -8.09
C PHE A 427 -17.17 -14.41 -6.98
N PHE A 428 -17.23 -13.81 -5.79
CA PHE A 428 -18.03 -14.37 -4.69
C PHE A 428 -19.52 -14.22 -4.92
N ASP A 429 -19.99 -13.15 -5.56
CA ASP A 429 -21.41 -12.96 -5.87
C ASP A 429 -21.93 -13.99 -6.88
N HIS A 430 -21.08 -14.51 -7.77
CA HIS A 430 -21.42 -15.49 -8.78
C HIS A 430 -20.94 -16.92 -8.45
N LEU A 431 -20.39 -17.13 -7.25
CA LEU A 431 -19.85 -18.43 -6.83
C LEU A 431 -20.97 -19.46 -6.68
N GLN A 432 -20.92 -20.52 -7.49
CA GLN A 432 -21.85 -21.64 -7.42
C GLN A 432 -21.30 -22.73 -6.54
N LEU A 433 -22.04 -23.09 -5.50
CA LEU A 433 -21.69 -24.13 -4.53
C LEU A 433 -22.81 -25.16 -4.45
N GLY A 434 -22.45 -26.39 -4.11
CA GLY A 434 -23.43 -27.41 -3.74
C GLY A 434 -24.14 -27.06 -2.42
N GLU A 435 -25.33 -27.62 -2.17
CA GLU A 435 -26.15 -27.29 -0.98
C GLU A 435 -25.37 -27.45 0.34
N ASN A 436 -24.60 -28.51 0.48
CA ASN A 436 -23.79 -28.75 1.68
C ASN A 436 -22.63 -27.72 1.81
N GLU A 437 -21.92 -27.44 0.71
CA GLU A 437 -20.83 -26.44 0.67
C GLU A 437 -21.38 -25.05 1.00
N ALA A 438 -22.53 -24.69 0.42
CA ALA A 438 -23.21 -23.43 0.68
C ALA A 438 -23.60 -23.26 2.15
N SER A 439 -24.12 -24.32 2.79
CA SER A 439 -24.46 -24.31 4.21
C SER A 439 -23.25 -24.10 5.10
N ILE A 440 -22.14 -24.79 4.82
CA ILE A 440 -20.88 -24.69 5.57
C ILE A 440 -20.25 -23.31 5.39
N ALA A 441 -20.24 -22.77 4.17
CA ALA A 441 -19.58 -21.53 3.82
C ALA A 441 -20.39 -20.26 4.14
N LYS A 442 -21.69 -20.38 4.41
CA LYS A 442 -22.64 -19.25 4.50
C LYS A 442 -22.12 -18.08 5.33
N ARG A 443 -21.70 -18.34 6.56
CA ARG A 443 -21.19 -17.29 7.46
C ARG A 443 -19.89 -16.66 6.93
N LEU A 444 -18.96 -17.50 6.44
CA LEU A 444 -17.68 -17.02 5.92
C LEU A 444 -17.88 -16.15 4.67
N LEU A 445 -18.75 -16.57 3.76
CA LEU A 445 -19.08 -15.80 2.56
C LEU A 445 -19.75 -14.48 2.90
N THR A 446 -20.65 -14.44 3.88
CA THR A 446 -21.27 -13.20 4.35
C THR A 446 -20.21 -12.21 4.86
N GLU A 447 -19.27 -12.68 5.70
CA GLU A 447 -18.20 -11.82 6.22
C GLU A 447 -17.25 -11.33 5.10
N ILE A 448 -16.84 -12.22 4.19
CA ILE A 448 -15.98 -11.86 3.06
C ILE A 448 -16.66 -10.82 2.16
N THR A 449 -17.91 -11.09 1.76
CA THR A 449 -18.65 -10.22 0.82
C THR A 449 -18.96 -8.86 1.42
N ASN A 450 -19.29 -8.80 2.72
CA ASN A 450 -19.52 -7.53 3.42
C ASN A 450 -18.24 -6.70 3.50
N ARG A 451 -17.11 -7.30 3.90
CA ARG A 451 -15.83 -6.59 3.98
C ARG A 451 -15.33 -6.11 2.61
N LEU A 452 -15.51 -6.93 1.56
CA LEU A 452 -15.22 -6.50 0.20
C LEU A 452 -16.11 -5.34 -0.22
N GLN A 453 -17.40 -5.36 0.14
CA GLN A 453 -18.34 -4.28 -0.15
C GLN A 453 -17.92 -2.98 0.56
N PHE A 454 -17.52 -3.02 1.83
CA PHE A 454 -17.02 -1.82 2.53
C PHE A 454 -15.78 -1.22 1.88
N LEU A 455 -14.88 -2.06 1.34
CA LEU A 455 -13.72 -1.57 0.57
C LEU A 455 -14.14 -0.91 -0.75
N LEU A 456 -15.20 -1.42 -1.40
CA LEU A 456 -15.78 -0.78 -2.59
C LEU A 456 -16.45 0.55 -2.24
N ASP A 457 -17.18 0.60 -1.14
CA ASP A 457 -17.91 1.79 -0.68
C ASP A 457 -16.93 2.96 -0.36
N VAL A 458 -15.72 2.65 0.11
CA VAL A 458 -14.66 3.66 0.32
C VAL A 458 -13.80 3.94 -0.93
N GLY A 459 -14.19 3.43 -2.11
CA GLY A 459 -13.51 3.71 -3.38
C GLY A 459 -12.18 2.97 -3.59
N LEU A 460 -11.96 1.83 -2.92
CA LEU A 460 -10.71 1.04 -3.01
C LEU A 460 -10.83 -0.18 -3.95
N GLY A 461 -11.82 -0.19 -4.85
CA GLY A 461 -12.09 -1.32 -5.73
C GLY A 461 -10.93 -1.74 -6.65
N TYR A 462 -10.02 -0.83 -6.95
CA TYR A 462 -8.86 -1.07 -7.79
C TYR A 462 -7.70 -1.77 -7.07
N LEU A 463 -7.70 -1.81 -5.73
CA LEU A 463 -6.67 -2.50 -4.96
C LEU A 463 -6.82 -4.01 -5.07
N THR A 464 -5.71 -4.73 -4.78
CA THR A 464 -5.69 -6.18 -4.64
C THR A 464 -5.43 -6.56 -3.17
N LEU A 465 -5.94 -7.73 -2.75
CA LEU A 465 -5.78 -8.16 -1.35
C LEU A 465 -4.33 -8.55 -0.99
N ASP A 466 -3.51 -8.89 -1.98
CA ASP A 466 -2.09 -9.22 -1.80
C ASP A 466 -1.18 -7.99 -1.74
N ARG A 467 -1.69 -6.80 -2.06
CA ARG A 467 -0.92 -5.56 -2.04
C ARG A 467 -0.34 -5.29 -0.65
N LEU A 468 0.97 -5.02 -0.59
CA LEU A 468 1.68 -4.74 0.65
C LEU A 468 1.17 -3.45 1.31
N SER A 469 0.87 -3.50 2.60
CA SER A 469 0.46 -2.32 3.37
C SER A 469 1.49 -1.19 3.33
N SER A 470 2.79 -1.52 3.25
CA SER A 470 3.88 -0.55 3.10
C SER A 470 3.92 0.20 1.77
N SER A 471 3.19 -0.26 0.76
CA SER A 471 3.09 0.37 -0.56
C SER A 471 1.84 1.25 -0.72
N LEU A 472 1.00 1.32 0.31
CA LEU A 472 -0.20 2.13 0.32
C LEU A 472 0.12 3.60 0.59
N SER A 473 -0.63 4.49 -0.01
CA SER A 473 -0.65 5.90 0.39
C SER A 473 -1.30 6.07 1.77
N GLY A 474 -1.06 7.21 2.43
CA GLY A 474 -1.69 7.53 3.71
C GLY A 474 -3.22 7.47 3.63
N GLY A 475 -3.81 8.05 2.58
CA GLY A 475 -5.25 8.03 2.37
C GLY A 475 -5.82 6.63 2.07
N GLU A 476 -5.10 5.79 1.29
CA GLU A 476 -5.51 4.39 1.08
C GLU A 476 -5.53 3.61 2.40
N SER A 477 -4.49 3.76 3.22
CA SER A 477 -4.41 3.10 4.54
C SER A 477 -5.53 3.54 5.47
N GLN A 478 -5.82 4.83 5.51
CA GLN A 478 -6.90 5.40 6.31
C GLN A 478 -8.27 4.87 5.90
N ARG A 479 -8.54 4.79 4.59
CA ARG A 479 -9.79 4.24 4.05
C ARG A 479 -9.95 2.74 4.33
N ILE A 480 -8.85 1.98 4.31
CA ILE A 480 -8.85 0.57 4.74
C ILE A 480 -9.26 0.47 6.22
N ASN A 481 -8.69 1.31 7.09
CA ASN A 481 -9.06 1.34 8.51
C ASN A 481 -10.52 1.74 8.70
N LEU A 482 -11.03 2.69 7.92
CA LEU A 482 -12.43 3.09 7.92
C LEU A 482 -13.36 1.94 7.51
N ALA A 483 -13.04 1.24 6.42
CA ALA A 483 -13.77 0.07 5.95
C ALA A 483 -13.78 -1.06 7.01
N THR A 484 -12.65 -1.29 7.67
CA THR A 484 -12.53 -2.27 8.76
C THR A 484 -13.39 -1.89 9.97
N SER A 485 -13.44 -0.59 10.30
CA SER A 485 -14.27 -0.06 11.38
C SER A 485 -15.76 -0.23 11.11
N LEU A 486 -16.22 -0.04 9.88
CA LEU A 486 -17.60 -0.35 9.46
C LEU A 486 -17.92 -1.83 9.66
N GLY A 487 -16.98 -2.71 9.32
CA GLY A 487 -17.11 -4.16 9.52
C GLY A 487 -17.23 -4.58 10.98
N SER A 488 -16.73 -3.78 11.93
CA SER A 488 -16.83 -4.07 13.38
C SER A 488 -18.21 -3.82 13.97
N SER A 489 -19.11 -3.11 13.26
CA SER A 489 -20.49 -2.81 13.66
C SER A 489 -20.63 -2.23 15.07
N LEU A 490 -19.65 -1.43 15.53
CA LEU A 490 -19.70 -0.78 16.83
C LEU A 490 -20.75 0.35 16.82
N VAL A 491 -21.55 0.42 17.87
CA VAL A 491 -22.66 1.35 18.04
C VAL A 491 -22.42 2.22 19.28
N GLY A 492 -22.84 3.49 19.24
CA GLY A 492 -22.71 4.41 20.36
C GLY A 492 -21.26 4.83 20.65
N SER A 493 -20.38 4.73 19.65
CA SER A 493 -18.97 5.11 19.75
C SER A 493 -18.69 6.50 19.16
N LEU A 494 -17.55 7.07 19.52
CA LEU A 494 -17.02 8.29 18.94
C LEU A 494 -15.92 7.95 17.93
N TYR A 495 -16.15 8.22 16.66
CA TYR A 495 -15.13 8.11 15.62
C TYR A 495 -14.51 9.49 15.38
N ILE A 496 -13.17 9.53 15.37
CA ILE A 496 -12.41 10.76 15.09
C ILE A 496 -11.49 10.47 13.90
N LEU A 497 -11.70 11.20 12.80
CA LEU A 497 -10.96 11.02 11.55
C LEU A 497 -10.12 12.27 11.26
N ASP A 498 -8.88 12.06 10.77
CA ASP A 498 -7.94 13.12 10.39
C ASP A 498 -7.86 13.22 8.88
N GLU A 499 -8.46 14.27 8.32
CA GLU A 499 -8.44 14.62 6.90
C GLU A 499 -8.68 13.40 5.96
N PRO A 500 -9.80 12.69 6.07
CA PRO A 500 -10.04 11.48 5.31
C PRO A 500 -10.23 11.69 3.79
N SER A 501 -10.39 12.92 3.32
CA SER A 501 -10.49 13.28 1.89
C SER A 501 -9.13 13.37 1.19
N ILE A 502 -8.01 13.24 1.90
CA ILE A 502 -6.68 13.42 1.31
C ILE A 502 -6.45 12.52 0.09
N GLY A 503 -6.00 13.14 -1.01
CA GLY A 503 -5.70 12.44 -2.26
C GLY A 503 -6.93 11.85 -2.95
N LEU A 504 -8.14 12.27 -2.58
CA LEU A 504 -9.39 11.89 -3.22
C LEU A 504 -9.77 12.85 -4.34
N HIS A 505 -10.27 12.28 -5.41
CA HIS A 505 -11.05 13.03 -6.40
C HIS A 505 -12.45 13.29 -5.86
N SER A 506 -13.12 14.39 -6.25
CA SER A 506 -14.47 14.73 -5.78
C SER A 506 -15.48 13.58 -5.91
N ARG A 507 -15.39 12.78 -6.99
CA ARG A 507 -16.21 11.56 -7.13
C ARG A 507 -16.01 10.56 -5.97
N ASP A 508 -14.77 10.40 -5.53
CA ASP A 508 -14.44 9.46 -4.46
C ASP A 508 -14.78 10.08 -3.09
N THR A 509 -14.77 11.42 -2.96
CA THR A 509 -15.26 12.17 -1.78
C THR A 509 -16.75 11.94 -1.55
N ASP A 510 -17.56 11.90 -2.62
CA ASP A 510 -19.00 11.56 -2.53
C ASP A 510 -19.22 10.16 -1.93
N LEU A 511 -18.39 9.19 -2.28
CA LEU A 511 -18.45 7.84 -1.69
C LEU A 511 -18.07 7.87 -0.21
N LEU A 512 -17.02 8.60 0.14
CA LEU A 512 -16.59 8.77 1.53
C LEU A 512 -17.69 9.41 2.39
N ILE A 513 -18.36 10.46 1.89
CA ILE A 513 -19.49 11.09 2.59
C ILE A 513 -20.60 10.09 2.88
N LYS A 514 -20.96 9.23 1.94
CA LYS A 514 -21.94 8.16 2.14
C LYS A 514 -21.54 7.22 3.28
N VAL A 515 -20.26 6.84 3.32
CA VAL A 515 -19.70 5.97 4.37
C VAL A 515 -19.75 6.66 5.75
N LEU A 516 -19.36 7.93 5.83
CA LEU A 516 -19.44 8.70 7.08
C LEU A 516 -20.90 8.80 7.59
N ARG A 517 -21.85 9.00 6.67
CA ARG A 517 -23.28 9.00 6.98
C ARG A 517 -23.80 7.62 7.41
N GLN A 518 -23.27 6.53 6.83
CA GLN A 518 -23.61 5.17 7.29
C GLN A 518 -23.11 4.94 8.72
N LEU A 519 -21.86 5.33 9.04
CA LEU A 519 -21.34 5.27 10.41
C LEU A 519 -22.22 6.05 11.41
N GLN A 520 -22.64 7.23 11.03
CA GLN A 520 -23.56 8.04 11.83
C GLN A 520 -24.92 7.35 12.02
N ALA A 521 -25.49 6.81 10.95
CA ALA A 521 -26.78 6.13 10.97
C ALA A 521 -26.82 4.89 11.89
N LEU A 522 -25.65 4.28 12.17
CA LEU A 522 -25.50 3.21 13.17
C LEU A 522 -25.58 3.74 14.62
N GLY A 523 -25.83 5.04 14.87
CA GLY A 523 -25.89 5.64 16.18
C GLY A 523 -24.52 6.00 16.75
N ASN A 524 -23.56 6.35 15.89
CA ASN A 524 -22.23 6.82 16.29
C ASN A 524 -22.12 8.34 16.13
N THR A 525 -21.29 8.94 16.97
CA THR A 525 -20.84 10.33 16.79
C THR A 525 -19.59 10.31 15.90
N VAL A 526 -19.61 11.03 14.78
CA VAL A 526 -18.50 11.06 13.82
C VAL A 526 -17.92 12.47 13.80
N VAL A 527 -16.69 12.62 14.27
CA VAL A 527 -15.93 13.88 14.28
C VAL A 527 -14.85 13.81 13.22
N VAL A 528 -14.86 14.74 12.29
CA VAL A 528 -13.90 14.78 11.19
C VAL A 528 -13.12 16.08 11.22
N VAL A 529 -11.80 16.02 11.24
CA VAL A 529 -10.94 17.19 11.00
C VAL A 529 -10.80 17.32 9.49
N GLU A 530 -11.31 18.41 8.91
CA GLU A 530 -11.38 18.53 7.44
C GLU A 530 -11.28 19.95 6.91
N HIS A 531 -10.86 20.03 5.64
CA HIS A 531 -10.75 21.25 4.85
C HIS A 531 -11.53 21.16 3.52
N ASP A 532 -11.98 19.97 3.14
CA ASP A 532 -12.73 19.75 1.91
C ASP A 532 -14.13 20.34 1.99
N GLU A 533 -14.51 21.17 0.99
CA GLU A 533 -15.79 21.86 0.96
C GLU A 533 -16.97 20.90 0.95
N GLU A 534 -16.88 19.79 0.20
CA GLU A 534 -17.96 18.82 0.03
C GLU A 534 -18.27 18.13 1.36
N ILE A 535 -17.25 17.74 2.12
CA ILE A 535 -17.40 17.13 3.44
C ILE A 535 -17.91 18.14 4.47
N ILE A 536 -17.39 19.38 4.45
CA ILE A 536 -17.86 20.43 5.35
C ILE A 536 -19.36 20.73 5.11
N ARG A 537 -19.78 20.86 3.86
CA ARG A 537 -21.20 21.06 3.51
C ARG A 537 -22.08 19.86 3.82
N ALA A 538 -21.52 18.66 3.77
CA ALA A 538 -22.23 17.42 4.13
C ALA A 538 -22.32 17.19 5.64
N ALA A 539 -21.68 17.98 6.50
CA ALA A 539 -21.75 17.85 7.95
C ALA A 539 -23.11 18.31 8.51
N ASP A 540 -23.46 17.87 9.72
CA ASP A 540 -24.60 18.43 10.48
C ASP A 540 -24.16 19.65 11.27
N TYR A 541 -22.91 19.64 11.76
CA TYR A 541 -22.40 20.65 12.71
C TYR A 541 -20.95 20.97 12.40
N ILE A 542 -20.61 22.25 12.47
CA ILE A 542 -19.23 22.75 12.22
C ILE A 542 -18.68 23.38 13.49
N ILE A 543 -17.40 23.14 13.75
CA ILE A 543 -16.58 23.83 14.75
C ILE A 543 -15.36 24.40 14.02
N ASP A 544 -15.31 25.72 13.87
CA ASP A 544 -14.20 26.39 13.19
C ASP A 544 -13.25 27.00 14.22
N ILE A 545 -11.97 26.58 14.12
CA ILE A 545 -10.89 27.01 15.01
C ILE A 545 -10.00 28.02 14.30
N GLY A 546 -9.88 29.21 14.88
CA GLY A 546 -9.16 30.33 14.30
C GLY A 546 -8.84 31.42 15.30
N PRO A 547 -8.89 32.71 14.88
CA PRO A 547 -9.08 33.15 13.49
C PRO A 547 -7.86 32.97 12.59
N LYS A 548 -6.65 32.80 13.14
CA LYS A 548 -5.39 32.60 12.42
C LYS A 548 -4.67 31.34 12.91
N ALA A 549 -3.44 31.15 12.45
CA ALA A 549 -2.60 30.01 12.81
C ALA A 549 -1.68 30.30 14.02
N GLY A 550 -1.20 29.25 14.67
CA GLY A 550 -0.25 29.33 15.78
C GLY A 550 -0.80 30.11 16.98
N ARG A 551 -0.02 31.04 17.52
CA ARG A 551 -0.39 31.87 18.68
C ARG A 551 -1.59 32.78 18.43
N LEU A 552 -1.89 33.11 17.20
CA LEU A 552 -3.03 33.93 16.79
C LEU A 552 -4.27 33.10 16.48
N GLY A 553 -4.16 31.77 16.57
CA GLY A 553 -5.26 30.81 16.48
C GLY A 553 -5.73 30.35 17.85
N GLY A 554 -6.36 29.19 17.91
CA GLY A 554 -6.74 28.51 19.13
C GLY A 554 -8.03 28.98 19.77
N GLU A 555 -8.84 29.76 19.06
CA GLU A 555 -10.18 30.23 19.51
C GLU A 555 -11.27 29.56 18.66
N VAL A 556 -12.45 29.35 19.24
CA VAL A 556 -13.63 28.95 18.47
C VAL A 556 -14.20 30.19 17.81
N VAL A 557 -14.08 30.28 16.48
CA VAL A 557 -14.57 31.44 15.70
C VAL A 557 -15.98 31.22 15.16
N TYR A 558 -16.40 29.99 15.00
CA TYR A 558 -17.76 29.58 14.67
C TYR A 558 -18.06 28.20 15.27
N GLN A 559 -19.27 28.03 15.75
CA GLN A 559 -19.80 26.75 16.21
C GLN A 559 -21.32 26.75 15.99
N GLY A 560 -21.83 25.78 15.22
CA GLY A 560 -23.25 25.70 14.90
C GLY A 560 -23.57 24.72 13.77
N ASP A 561 -24.87 24.61 13.46
CA ASP A 561 -25.37 23.82 12.36
C ASP A 561 -24.92 24.41 11.00
N VAL A 562 -24.66 23.52 10.01
CA VAL A 562 -24.26 23.95 8.67
C VAL A 562 -25.34 24.77 7.96
N ASP A 563 -26.59 24.41 8.19
CA ASP A 563 -27.75 25.14 7.57
C ASP A 563 -27.94 26.57 8.09
N ASP A 564 -27.40 26.88 9.26
CA ASP A 564 -27.51 28.19 9.93
C ASP A 564 -26.30 29.11 9.70
N LEU A 565 -25.45 28.82 8.70
CA LEU A 565 -24.28 29.63 8.38
C LEU A 565 -24.68 31.08 8.10
N LYS A 566 -24.31 31.97 9.01
CA LYS A 566 -24.45 33.42 8.83
C LYS A 566 -23.09 34.03 8.52
N THR A 567 -23.09 35.11 7.73
CA THR A 567 -21.89 35.89 7.45
C THR A 567 -21.15 36.22 8.76
N SER A 568 -19.90 35.74 8.87
CA SER A 568 -19.04 35.94 10.02
C SER A 568 -17.76 36.61 9.59
N SER A 569 -17.47 37.80 10.08
CA SER A 569 -16.25 38.54 9.76
C SER A 569 -14.97 37.86 10.24
N ASN A 570 -15.04 36.94 11.23
CA ASN A 570 -13.88 36.33 11.88
C ASN A 570 -13.57 34.90 11.42
N SER A 571 -14.53 34.23 10.73
CA SER A 571 -14.34 32.87 10.25
C SER A 571 -14.02 32.85 8.73
N TYR A 572 -12.82 32.48 8.38
CA TYR A 572 -12.45 32.28 6.96
C TYR A 572 -13.26 31.15 6.32
N THR A 573 -13.52 30.07 7.04
CA THR A 573 -14.33 28.96 6.56
C THR A 573 -15.73 29.41 6.18
N VAL A 574 -16.42 30.13 7.09
CA VAL A 574 -17.77 30.61 6.84
C VAL A 574 -17.80 31.57 5.65
N ARG A 575 -16.83 32.48 5.54
CA ARG A 575 -16.74 33.41 4.39
C ARG A 575 -16.60 32.68 3.05
N TYR A 576 -15.82 31.62 2.98
CA TYR A 576 -15.71 30.79 1.76
C TYR A 576 -16.99 30.01 1.47
N LEU A 577 -17.60 29.39 2.48
CA LEU A 577 -18.84 28.62 2.33
C LEU A 577 -20.05 29.48 1.94
N THR A 578 -20.08 30.73 2.37
CA THR A 578 -21.14 31.71 2.02
C THR A 578 -20.87 32.48 0.73
N GLY A 579 -19.68 32.29 0.11
CA GLY A 579 -19.27 32.96 -1.13
C GLY A 579 -18.77 34.41 -0.96
N GLU A 580 -18.59 34.89 0.29
CA GLU A 580 -18.01 36.23 0.53
C GLU A 580 -16.52 36.29 0.15
N ASP A 581 -15.82 35.19 0.28
CA ASP A 581 -14.43 35.00 -0.18
C ASP A 581 -14.36 33.81 -1.11
N GLN A 582 -13.55 33.89 -2.16
CA GLN A 582 -13.38 32.81 -3.12
C GLN A 582 -12.00 32.85 -3.79
N ILE A 583 -11.59 31.74 -4.36
CA ILE A 583 -10.47 31.66 -5.27
C ILE A 583 -10.99 31.96 -6.66
N GLU A 584 -10.57 33.08 -7.22
CA GLU A 584 -11.04 33.56 -8.52
C GLU A 584 -10.46 32.72 -9.66
N VAL A 585 -11.26 32.48 -10.69
CA VAL A 585 -10.80 31.89 -11.95
C VAL A 585 -9.94 32.94 -12.67
N PRO A 586 -8.73 32.59 -13.17
CA PRO A 586 -7.93 33.53 -13.94
C PRO A 586 -8.68 34.06 -15.17
N LEU A 587 -8.60 35.37 -15.39
CA LEU A 587 -9.26 36.04 -16.53
C LEU A 587 -8.76 35.57 -17.90
N TYR A 588 -7.53 35.06 -17.96
CA TYR A 588 -6.95 34.48 -19.18
C TYR A 588 -6.00 33.36 -18.81
N ARG A 589 -5.85 32.37 -19.71
CA ARG A 589 -4.86 31.29 -19.58
C ARG A 589 -3.58 31.70 -20.27
N ARG A 590 -2.41 31.34 -19.68
CA ARG A 590 -1.12 31.63 -20.30
C ARG A 590 -0.98 30.83 -21.60
N PRO A 591 -0.66 31.50 -22.74
CA PRO A 591 -0.37 30.81 -23.98
C PRO A 591 0.98 30.08 -23.89
N TRP A 592 1.08 28.94 -24.54
CA TRP A 592 2.30 28.15 -24.62
C TRP A 592 2.58 27.69 -26.05
N ASN A 593 3.86 27.60 -26.42
CA ASN A 593 4.32 27.08 -27.69
C ASN A 593 5.30 25.92 -27.51
N ASN A 594 6.07 25.96 -26.42
CA ASN A 594 7.09 24.96 -26.10
C ASN A 594 6.52 23.91 -25.17
N TYR A 595 6.92 22.67 -25.38
CA TYR A 595 6.43 21.54 -24.58
C TYR A 595 7.44 20.38 -24.55
N ILE A 596 7.31 19.51 -23.57
CA ILE A 596 7.93 18.20 -23.52
C ILE A 596 6.79 17.17 -23.69
N GLU A 597 6.96 16.21 -24.58
CA GLU A 597 5.99 15.16 -24.85
C GLU A 597 6.53 13.81 -24.39
N VAL A 598 5.76 13.13 -23.57
CA VAL A 598 5.98 11.71 -23.23
C VAL A 598 5.27 10.87 -24.28
N LYS A 599 5.99 9.98 -24.95
CA LYS A 599 5.46 9.08 -25.97
C LYS A 599 5.32 7.66 -25.44
N GLY A 600 4.15 7.06 -25.62
CA GLY A 600 3.90 5.65 -25.33
C GLY A 600 4.12 5.26 -23.88
N ALA A 601 3.66 6.06 -22.91
CA ALA A 601 3.79 5.78 -21.50
C ALA A 601 3.05 4.49 -21.11
N ARG A 602 3.77 3.49 -20.52
CA ARG A 602 3.23 2.12 -20.28
C ARG A 602 3.47 1.58 -18.87
N LYS A 603 3.93 2.40 -17.95
CA LYS A 603 4.21 1.95 -16.59
C LYS A 603 2.94 1.66 -15.81
N ASN A 604 2.95 0.57 -15.03
CA ASN A 604 1.83 0.11 -14.23
C ASN A 604 0.55 -0.07 -15.08
N ASN A 605 -0.49 0.72 -14.82
CA ASN A 605 -1.76 0.64 -15.54
C ASN A 605 -1.84 1.51 -16.80
N LEU A 606 -0.82 2.31 -17.12
CA LEU A 606 -0.83 3.19 -18.30
C LEU A 606 -0.87 2.40 -19.61
N LYS A 607 -1.71 2.85 -20.55
CA LYS A 607 -2.07 2.12 -21.78
C LYS A 607 -1.29 2.56 -23.04
N GLY A 608 -0.06 3.04 -22.88
CA GLY A 608 0.74 3.52 -24.01
C GLY A 608 0.31 4.91 -24.48
N ILE A 609 0.03 5.79 -23.54
CA ILE A 609 -0.50 7.13 -23.81
C ILE A 609 0.60 8.13 -24.19
N ASP A 610 0.24 9.07 -25.03
CA ASP A 610 1.07 10.22 -25.42
C ASP A 610 0.55 11.46 -24.70
N VAL A 611 1.44 12.18 -23.99
CA VAL A 611 1.05 13.33 -23.15
C VAL A 611 2.03 14.49 -23.34
N LYS A 612 1.49 15.68 -23.61
CA LYS A 612 2.25 16.94 -23.69
C LYS A 612 2.26 17.68 -22.35
N PHE A 613 3.41 18.15 -21.96
CA PHE A 613 3.62 19.01 -20.80
C PHE A 613 4.14 20.37 -21.27
N PRO A 614 3.26 21.38 -21.38
CA PRO A 614 3.65 22.74 -21.76
C PRO A 614 4.67 23.35 -20.80
N LEU A 615 5.59 24.16 -21.32
CA LEU A 615 6.61 24.85 -20.56
C LEU A 615 6.18 26.29 -20.21
N ASN A 616 6.73 26.83 -19.10
CA ASN A 616 6.47 28.17 -18.57
C ASN A 616 5.00 28.46 -18.21
N VAL A 617 4.24 27.42 -17.90
CA VAL A 617 2.85 27.51 -17.48
C VAL A 617 2.58 26.57 -16.30
N MET A 618 1.39 26.66 -15.72
CA MET A 618 0.90 25.73 -14.70
C MET A 618 0.11 24.60 -15.34
N THR A 619 0.71 23.42 -15.41
CA THR A 619 0.04 22.20 -15.86
C THR A 619 -0.44 21.40 -14.65
N VAL A 620 -1.72 21.02 -14.61
CA VAL A 620 -2.26 20.15 -13.57
C VAL A 620 -2.65 18.79 -14.17
N VAL A 621 -2.12 17.72 -13.57
CA VAL A 621 -2.46 16.33 -13.90
C VAL A 621 -3.49 15.85 -12.90
N THR A 622 -4.67 15.52 -13.38
CA THR A 622 -5.82 15.15 -12.58
C THR A 622 -6.43 13.81 -13.02
N GLY A 623 -7.49 13.40 -12.35
CA GLY A 623 -8.22 12.14 -12.61
C GLY A 623 -8.51 11.37 -11.33
N VAL A 624 -9.34 10.34 -11.42
CA VAL A 624 -9.76 9.53 -10.27
C VAL A 624 -8.59 8.84 -9.56
N SER A 625 -8.81 8.41 -8.32
CA SER A 625 -7.80 7.66 -7.54
C SER A 625 -7.40 6.38 -8.28
N GLY A 626 -6.08 6.11 -8.35
CA GLY A 626 -5.56 4.94 -9.07
C GLY A 626 -5.56 5.03 -10.61
N SER A 627 -5.86 6.19 -11.23
CA SER A 627 -5.86 6.36 -12.70
C SER A 627 -4.47 6.35 -13.36
N GLY A 628 -3.38 6.43 -12.58
CA GLY A 628 -2.00 6.38 -13.10
C GLY A 628 -1.25 7.70 -13.09
N LYS A 629 -1.76 8.77 -12.44
CA LYS A 629 -1.14 10.10 -12.35
C LYS A 629 0.31 10.07 -11.88
N SER A 630 0.58 9.46 -10.73
CA SER A 630 1.93 9.38 -10.18
C SER A 630 2.87 8.53 -11.05
N SER A 631 2.34 7.49 -11.71
CA SER A 631 3.11 6.70 -12.69
C SER A 631 3.54 7.53 -13.90
N LEU A 632 2.64 8.37 -14.42
CA LEU A 632 2.95 9.27 -15.54
C LEU A 632 3.93 10.37 -15.13
N VAL A 633 3.62 11.09 -14.05
CA VAL A 633 4.35 12.33 -13.71
C VAL A 633 5.67 12.04 -12.98
N ARG A 634 5.63 11.21 -11.93
CA ARG A 634 6.82 10.92 -11.11
C ARG A 634 7.71 9.87 -11.76
N ASP A 635 7.12 8.72 -12.14
CA ASP A 635 7.92 7.55 -12.51
C ASP A 635 8.37 7.57 -13.97
N ILE A 636 7.71 8.33 -14.86
CA ILE A 636 8.07 8.46 -16.28
C ILE A 636 8.59 9.86 -16.59
N PHE A 637 7.76 10.89 -16.42
CA PHE A 637 8.10 12.24 -16.86
C PHE A 637 9.27 12.82 -16.06
N TYR A 638 9.19 12.82 -14.72
CA TYR A 638 10.25 13.35 -13.85
C TYR A 638 11.56 12.55 -14.01
N GLU A 639 11.50 11.23 -13.91
CA GLU A 639 12.72 10.41 -14.05
C GLU A 639 13.32 10.51 -15.45
N GLY A 640 12.50 10.62 -16.50
CA GLY A 640 12.96 10.78 -17.87
C GLY A 640 13.66 12.11 -18.13
N VAL A 641 13.09 13.23 -17.67
CA VAL A 641 13.73 14.56 -17.78
C VAL A 641 14.99 14.63 -16.94
N LYS A 642 14.98 14.06 -15.74
CA LYS A 642 16.14 13.97 -14.87
C LYS A 642 17.30 13.20 -15.51
N HIS A 643 17.00 12.08 -16.16
CA HIS A 643 18.01 11.34 -16.92
C HIS A 643 18.58 12.14 -18.09
N TYR A 644 17.73 12.88 -18.81
CA TYR A 644 18.22 13.76 -19.88
C TYR A 644 19.19 14.81 -19.37
N LEU A 645 18.94 15.36 -18.18
CA LEU A 645 19.81 16.40 -17.58
C LEU A 645 21.08 15.80 -16.93
N ASP A 646 21.02 14.59 -16.45
CA ASP A 646 22.11 13.85 -15.80
C ASP A 646 22.24 12.44 -16.40
N GLU A 647 23.15 12.26 -17.33
CA GLU A 647 23.41 10.97 -17.99
C GLU A 647 23.85 9.87 -17.01
N ALA A 648 24.33 10.23 -15.83
CA ALA A 648 24.67 9.28 -14.77
C ALA A 648 23.44 8.79 -14.00
N ALA A 649 22.28 9.45 -14.12
CA ALA A 649 21.03 8.98 -13.55
C ALA A 649 20.60 7.66 -14.21
N ARG A 650 20.08 6.73 -13.41
CA ARG A 650 19.57 5.44 -13.93
C ARG A 650 18.32 5.69 -14.77
N LEU A 651 18.38 5.29 -16.04
CA LEU A 651 17.18 5.27 -16.87
C LEU A 651 16.31 4.10 -16.45
N MET A 652 15.10 4.38 -15.96
CA MET A 652 14.07 3.39 -15.64
C MET A 652 12.73 3.91 -16.18
N VAL A 653 12.65 4.17 -17.48
CA VAL A 653 11.49 4.81 -18.08
C VAL A 653 10.73 3.81 -18.95
N ASP A 654 9.52 3.48 -18.56
CA ASP A 654 8.61 2.61 -19.31
C ASP A 654 7.78 3.45 -20.31
N CYS A 655 8.46 4.10 -21.27
CA CYS A 655 7.86 4.84 -22.38
C CYS A 655 8.67 4.67 -23.65
N SER A 656 8.11 5.07 -24.79
CA SER A 656 8.81 5.02 -26.08
C SER A 656 9.88 6.10 -26.23
N GLY A 657 9.75 7.20 -25.49
CA GLY A 657 10.71 8.31 -25.46
C GLY A 657 10.11 9.62 -24.94
N LEU A 658 11.00 10.61 -24.76
CA LEU A 658 10.66 11.99 -24.48
C LEU A 658 11.06 12.84 -25.69
N GLU A 659 10.14 13.66 -26.19
CA GLU A 659 10.35 14.53 -27.34
C GLU A 659 10.05 16.00 -26.96
N GLY A 660 10.50 16.94 -27.80
CA GLY A 660 10.20 18.37 -27.65
C GLY A 660 11.35 19.19 -27.11
N ASP A 661 11.02 20.28 -26.39
CA ASP A 661 11.93 21.37 -26.05
C ASP A 661 12.76 21.12 -24.76
N MET A 662 13.29 19.92 -24.60
CA MET A 662 14.06 19.50 -23.42
C MET A 662 15.25 20.44 -23.11
N HIS A 663 15.87 21.02 -24.15
CA HIS A 663 17.01 21.91 -24.03
C HIS A 663 16.73 23.22 -23.27
N MET A 664 15.45 23.59 -23.15
CA MET A 664 14.99 24.76 -22.40
C MET A 664 15.02 24.57 -20.89
N ILE A 665 15.06 23.32 -20.42
CA ILE A 665 15.13 23.00 -19.00
C ILE A 665 16.56 22.75 -18.59
N LYS A 666 16.99 23.36 -17.49
CA LYS A 666 18.33 23.19 -16.91
C LYS A 666 18.37 22.40 -15.63
N SER A 667 17.26 22.38 -14.90
CA SER A 667 17.10 21.56 -13.70
C SER A 667 15.65 21.10 -13.54
N ILE A 668 15.47 20.01 -12.81
CA ILE A 668 14.16 19.48 -12.46
C ILE A 668 14.13 19.14 -10.97
N GLU A 669 13.06 19.54 -10.30
CA GLU A 669 12.88 19.33 -8.88
C GLU A 669 11.52 18.69 -8.56
N PHE A 670 11.57 17.64 -7.73
CA PHE A 670 10.37 16.97 -7.24
C PHE A 670 10.08 17.40 -5.81
N VAL A 671 8.98 18.08 -5.60
CA VAL A 671 8.57 18.63 -4.30
C VAL A 671 7.46 17.76 -3.73
N ASP A 672 7.84 16.81 -2.90
CA ASP A 672 6.96 15.86 -2.21
C ASP A 672 6.69 16.25 -0.75
N GLN A 673 5.81 15.51 -0.10
CA GLN A 673 5.42 15.70 1.31
C GLN A 673 6.43 15.12 2.31
N ASN A 674 7.52 14.51 1.85
CA ASN A 674 8.55 13.96 2.74
C ASN A 674 9.23 15.06 3.57
N SER A 675 9.63 14.72 4.78
CA SER A 675 10.35 15.64 5.68
C SER A 675 11.57 16.28 5.01
N ILE A 676 11.84 17.54 5.32
CA ILE A 676 12.96 18.36 4.77
C ILE A 676 14.35 17.86 5.20
N GLY A 677 14.46 16.71 5.82
CA GLY A 677 15.72 16.07 6.19
C GLY A 677 15.50 14.76 6.93
N LYS A 678 16.49 13.88 6.90
CA LYS A 678 16.46 12.57 7.55
C LYS A 678 16.78 12.60 9.04
N SER A 679 17.30 13.74 9.54
CA SER A 679 17.71 13.91 10.93
C SER A 679 16.58 14.48 11.78
N SER A 680 16.41 13.95 13.01
CA SER A 680 15.55 14.52 14.05
C SER A 680 15.80 16.01 14.35
N ARG A 681 16.96 16.53 13.96
CA ARG A 681 17.41 17.91 14.14
C ARG A 681 17.16 18.82 12.95
N SER A 682 16.64 18.30 11.85
CA SER A 682 16.27 19.11 10.67
C SER A 682 15.14 20.05 11.02
N ASN A 683 15.27 21.32 10.62
CA ASN A 683 14.27 22.36 10.86
C ASN A 683 14.22 23.38 9.71
N PRO A 684 13.14 24.18 9.61
CA PRO A 684 12.93 25.13 8.51
C PRO A 684 14.03 26.17 8.39
N VAL A 685 14.48 26.76 9.52
CA VAL A 685 15.46 27.85 9.48
C VAL A 685 16.85 27.40 8.99
N THR A 686 17.21 26.14 9.24
CA THR A 686 18.45 25.56 8.71
C THR A 686 18.29 25.23 7.23
N TYR A 687 17.15 24.71 6.82
CA TYR A 687 16.90 24.31 5.43
C TYR A 687 16.97 25.49 4.47
N ILE A 688 16.36 26.64 4.83
CA ILE A 688 16.44 27.88 4.01
C ILE A 688 17.77 28.63 4.17
N GLY A 689 18.69 28.16 5.02
CA GLY A 689 20.01 28.77 5.23
C GLY A 689 20.01 30.09 6.03
N ALA A 690 18.91 30.44 6.71
CA ALA A 690 18.86 31.63 7.57
C ALA A 690 19.61 31.40 8.90
N TYR A 691 19.66 30.16 9.38
CA TYR A 691 20.34 29.81 10.63
C TYR A 691 21.85 30.10 10.60
N ASP A 692 22.48 29.96 9.43
CA ASP A 692 23.90 30.27 9.28
C ASP A 692 24.19 31.76 9.52
N GLU A 693 23.31 32.65 9.07
CA GLU A 693 23.43 34.07 9.30
C GLU A 693 23.15 34.41 10.78
N ILE A 694 22.15 33.77 11.39
CA ILE A 694 21.84 33.93 12.84
C ILE A 694 23.06 33.50 13.67
N ARG A 695 23.67 32.36 13.41
CA ARG A 695 24.86 31.90 14.13
C ARG A 695 26.07 32.83 14.01
N LYS A 696 26.26 33.42 12.83
CA LYS A 696 27.29 34.46 12.65
C LYS A 696 27.03 35.66 13.54
N LEU A 697 25.79 36.12 13.58
CA LEU A 697 25.36 37.27 14.38
C LEU A 697 25.64 37.04 15.88
N TYR A 698 25.36 35.84 16.40
CA TYR A 698 25.65 35.47 17.80
C TYR A 698 27.15 35.32 18.06
N GLY A 699 27.93 34.79 17.11
CA GLY A 699 29.40 34.70 17.21
C GLY A 699 30.10 36.07 17.20
N GLU A 700 29.46 37.12 16.71
CA GLU A 700 29.96 38.48 16.72
C GLU A 700 29.66 39.23 18.01
N GLN A 701 28.83 38.72 18.89
CA GLN A 701 28.47 39.38 20.15
C GLN A 701 29.71 39.52 21.08
N PRO A 702 29.79 40.60 21.87
CA PRO A 702 30.93 40.88 22.74
C PRO A 702 31.26 39.73 23.68
N LEU A 703 30.26 39.12 24.35
CA LEU A 703 30.45 38.00 25.24
C LEU A 703 30.95 36.74 24.47
N ALA A 704 30.42 36.44 23.29
CA ALA A 704 30.88 35.35 22.48
C ALA A 704 32.38 35.48 22.09
N LYS A 705 32.82 36.72 21.69
CA LYS A 705 34.21 37.03 21.37
C LYS A 705 35.10 36.87 22.62
N GLN A 706 34.62 37.31 23.79
CA GLN A 706 35.38 37.19 25.05
C GLN A 706 35.56 35.72 25.44
N MET A 707 34.55 34.89 25.24
CA MET A 707 34.57 33.45 25.51
C MET A 707 35.24 32.63 24.42
N GLY A 708 35.61 33.23 23.28
CA GLY A 708 36.15 32.53 22.13
C GLY A 708 35.16 31.66 21.36
N TYR A 709 33.87 31.97 21.47
CA TYR A 709 32.82 31.24 20.79
C TYR A 709 32.66 31.69 19.36
N SER A 710 33.00 30.82 18.41
CA SER A 710 32.73 31.05 16.98
C SER A 710 31.27 30.70 16.65
N ALA A 711 30.83 31.06 15.45
CA ALA A 711 29.50 30.70 14.94
C ALA A 711 29.18 29.17 15.04
N ALA A 712 30.22 28.32 15.14
CA ALA A 712 30.03 26.87 15.28
C ALA A 712 29.49 26.46 16.68
N TYR A 713 29.77 27.25 17.72
CA TYR A 713 29.28 27.01 19.08
C TYR A 713 27.75 27.18 19.17
N PHE A 714 27.16 28.00 18.35
CA PHE A 714 25.71 28.24 18.27
C PHE A 714 25.00 27.23 17.35
N SER A 715 25.63 26.08 17.09
CA SER A 715 25.06 25.00 16.32
C SER A 715 24.63 23.82 17.21
N PHE A 716 23.38 23.46 17.21
CA PHE A 716 22.90 22.23 17.89
C PHE A 716 23.34 20.93 17.18
N ASN A 717 23.94 21.02 15.98
CA ASN A 717 24.44 19.87 15.21
C ASN A 717 25.93 19.56 15.48
N LYS A 718 26.69 20.53 15.97
CA LYS A 718 28.14 20.40 16.19
C LYS A 718 28.46 20.33 17.67
N GLU A 719 29.54 19.62 18.02
CA GLU A 719 30.08 19.59 19.38
C GLU A 719 30.66 20.96 19.76
N GLY A 720 30.65 21.26 21.04
CA GLY A 720 31.09 22.51 21.63
C GLY A 720 30.00 23.18 22.44
N GLY A 721 29.03 23.82 21.80
CA GLY A 721 27.98 24.56 22.48
C GLY A 721 26.65 23.81 22.69
N ARG A 722 26.42 22.70 22.02
CA ARG A 722 25.22 21.89 22.21
C ARG A 722 25.23 21.16 23.56
N CYS A 723 24.06 20.83 24.09
CA CYS A 723 23.92 19.89 25.20
C CYS A 723 24.48 18.52 24.80
N GLU A 724 25.37 17.95 25.57
CA GLU A 724 26.03 16.68 25.22
C GLU A 724 25.13 15.48 25.50
N GLU A 725 24.22 15.55 26.46
CA GLU A 725 23.32 14.46 26.82
C GLU A 725 22.30 14.21 25.70
N CYS A 726 21.51 15.22 25.31
CA CYS A 726 20.56 15.11 24.20
C CYS A 726 21.19 15.37 22.83
N LYS A 727 22.50 15.65 22.76
CA LYS A 727 23.23 15.94 21.52
C LYS A 727 22.59 17.05 20.67
N GLY A 728 21.93 18.02 21.34
CA GLY A 728 21.26 19.15 20.72
C GLY A 728 19.83 18.92 20.26
N GLU A 729 19.19 17.80 20.60
CA GLU A 729 17.78 17.51 20.29
C GLU A 729 16.81 18.19 21.27
N GLY A 730 17.25 18.45 22.49
CA GLY A 730 16.41 18.97 23.58
C GLY A 730 15.55 17.89 24.23
N ARG A 731 15.46 16.71 23.62
CA ARG A 731 14.66 15.57 24.07
C ARG A 731 15.46 14.29 23.97
N ILE A 732 15.07 13.29 24.76
CA ILE A 732 15.65 11.94 24.76
C ILE A 732 14.54 10.98 24.37
N THR A 733 14.73 10.26 23.28
CA THR A 733 13.77 9.23 22.82
C THR A 733 14.22 7.88 23.36
N VAL A 734 13.36 7.23 24.13
CA VAL A 734 13.52 5.86 24.61
C VAL A 734 12.75 4.94 23.66
N GLU A 735 13.50 4.16 22.88
CA GLU A 735 12.92 3.18 21.96
C GLU A 735 12.33 2.01 22.75
N MET A 736 11.07 1.71 22.48
CA MET A 736 10.33 0.62 23.12
C MET A 736 10.09 -0.51 22.10
N GLN A 737 10.52 -1.74 22.44
CA GLN A 737 10.43 -2.89 21.51
C GLN A 737 8.99 -3.27 21.11
N PHE A 738 8.00 -3.01 21.97
CA PHE A 738 6.61 -3.45 21.76
C PHE A 738 5.55 -2.33 21.89
N MET A 739 5.98 -1.08 22.13
CA MET A 739 5.11 0.08 22.31
C MET A 739 5.65 1.27 21.51
N ALA A 740 4.87 2.34 21.40
CA ALA A 740 5.36 3.59 20.85
C ALA A 740 6.53 4.15 21.67
N ASP A 741 7.53 4.71 20.98
CA ASP A 741 8.68 5.32 21.60
C ASP A 741 8.26 6.46 22.55
N ILE A 742 8.88 6.53 23.71
CA ILE A 742 8.63 7.58 24.68
C ILE A 742 9.66 8.68 24.50
N THR A 743 9.19 9.91 24.29
CA THR A 743 10.05 11.08 24.18
C THR A 743 9.97 11.90 25.46
N LEU A 744 11.09 12.04 26.16
CA LEU A 744 11.21 12.80 27.39
C LEU A 744 12.00 14.09 27.14
N GLU A 745 11.68 15.13 27.87
CA GLU A 745 12.49 16.34 27.88
C GLU A 745 13.87 16.04 28.51
N CYS A 746 14.93 16.59 27.93
CA CYS A 746 16.28 16.40 28.46
C CYS A 746 16.44 17.11 29.80
N GLU A 747 16.74 16.36 30.86
CA GLU A 747 16.88 16.89 32.22
C GLU A 747 18.03 17.88 32.35
N THR A 748 19.10 17.74 31.57
CA THR A 748 20.30 18.61 31.65
C THR A 748 20.05 19.97 31.01
N CYS A 749 19.42 20.06 29.86
CA CYS A 749 19.19 21.35 29.19
C CYS A 749 17.75 21.84 29.27
N HIS A 750 16.86 21.10 29.91
CA HIS A 750 15.43 21.45 30.00
C HIS A 750 14.85 21.88 28.63
N GLY A 751 15.04 21.05 27.62
CA GLY A 751 14.57 21.31 26.26
C GLY A 751 15.35 22.36 25.47
N LYS A 752 16.27 23.11 26.08
CA LYS A 752 16.94 24.26 25.46
C LYS A 752 18.02 23.92 24.44
N ARG A 753 18.43 22.66 24.27
CA ARG A 753 19.36 22.15 23.25
C ARG A 753 20.81 22.55 23.40
N PHE A 754 21.14 23.62 24.15
CA PHE A 754 22.47 24.18 24.32
C PHE A 754 22.93 24.11 25.78
N LYS A 755 24.25 24.28 25.98
CA LYS A 755 24.84 24.49 27.26
C LYS A 755 24.47 25.87 27.81
N GLN A 756 24.45 26.06 29.14
CA GLN A 756 24.02 27.32 29.73
C GLN A 756 24.92 28.50 29.31
N ASP A 757 26.23 28.31 29.27
CA ASP A 757 27.20 29.34 28.88
C ASP A 757 26.93 29.91 27.44
N VAL A 758 26.39 29.08 26.53
CA VAL A 758 26.03 29.51 25.18
C VAL A 758 24.72 30.29 25.21
N LEU A 759 23.80 29.93 26.12
CA LEU A 759 22.52 30.63 26.30
C LEU A 759 22.70 32.00 26.96
N ASP A 760 23.79 32.21 27.70
CA ASP A 760 24.13 33.51 28.30
C ASP A 760 24.54 34.56 27.27
N VAL A 761 24.88 34.12 26.04
CA VAL A 761 25.13 35.05 24.92
C VAL A 761 23.79 35.48 24.33
N GLU A 762 23.48 36.74 24.52
CA GLU A 762 22.20 37.32 24.05
C GLU A 762 22.45 38.34 22.90
N TYR A 763 21.51 38.40 22.00
CA TYR A 763 21.35 39.44 21.01
C TYR A 763 20.06 40.23 21.29
N HIS A 764 20.21 41.47 21.71
CA HIS A 764 19.10 42.36 22.15
C HIS A 764 18.15 41.68 23.16
N GLY A 765 18.70 40.97 24.13
CA GLY A 765 17.92 40.32 25.20
C GLY A 765 17.32 38.96 24.80
N ALA A 766 17.66 38.41 23.63
CA ALA A 766 17.23 37.08 23.22
C ALA A 766 18.44 36.13 23.09
N SER A 767 18.40 34.97 23.74
CA SER A 767 19.38 33.89 23.57
C SER A 767 19.14 33.16 22.24
N ILE A 768 20.11 32.33 21.83
CA ILE A 768 19.97 31.52 20.62
C ILE A 768 18.76 30.55 20.71
N TYR A 769 18.40 30.10 21.90
CA TYR A 769 17.20 29.29 22.13
C TYR A 769 15.92 30.10 21.95
N ASP A 770 15.85 31.30 22.53
CA ASP A 770 14.69 32.19 22.37
C ASP A 770 14.44 32.50 20.89
N MET A 771 15.52 32.66 20.13
CA MET A 771 15.47 32.86 18.68
C MET A 771 14.87 31.66 17.95
N LEU A 772 15.23 30.43 18.32
CA LEU A 772 14.66 29.22 17.74
C LEU A 772 13.20 29.00 18.11
N GLU A 773 12.75 29.53 19.25
CA GLU A 773 11.38 29.49 19.71
C GLU A 773 10.48 30.59 19.10
N MET A 774 11.07 31.62 18.48
CA MET A 774 10.31 32.62 17.74
C MET A 774 9.65 32.00 16.51
N THR A 775 8.43 32.44 16.20
CA THR A 775 7.81 32.16 14.91
C THR A 775 8.52 32.94 13.80
N VAL A 776 8.36 32.50 12.55
CA VAL A 776 8.92 33.20 11.38
C VAL A 776 8.48 34.67 11.36
N ASN A 777 7.18 34.95 11.66
CA ASN A 777 6.69 36.32 11.71
C ASN A 777 7.35 37.14 12.81
N GLN A 778 7.49 36.57 14.02
CA GLN A 778 8.16 37.25 15.12
C GLN A 778 9.63 37.53 14.84
N ALA A 779 10.32 36.57 14.21
CA ALA A 779 11.71 36.75 13.84
C ALA A 779 11.88 37.82 12.75
N ILE A 780 11.01 37.88 11.76
CA ILE A 780 11.02 38.93 10.74
C ILE A 780 10.78 40.32 11.40
N GLU A 781 9.82 40.41 12.33
CA GLU A 781 9.54 41.64 13.05
C GLU A 781 10.72 42.03 13.95
N PHE A 782 11.29 41.09 14.71
CA PHE A 782 12.42 41.29 15.60
C PHE A 782 13.66 41.82 14.85
N PHE A 783 14.09 41.10 13.81
CA PHE A 783 15.25 41.54 13.02
C PHE A 783 14.99 42.81 12.17
N GLY A 784 13.73 43.02 11.77
CA GLY A 784 13.30 44.20 11.01
C GLY A 784 13.44 45.52 11.77
N GLN A 785 13.48 45.48 13.13
CA GLN A 785 13.71 46.66 13.95
C GLN A 785 15.15 47.18 13.90
N TYR A 786 16.10 46.36 13.44
CA TYR A 786 17.52 46.67 13.44
C TYR A 786 18.03 46.81 12.01
N PRO A 787 18.71 47.94 11.66
CA PRO A 787 19.06 48.29 10.28
C PRO A 787 20.35 47.65 9.77
N GLY A 788 20.95 46.70 10.50
CA GLY A 788 22.20 46.02 10.14
C GLY A 788 22.13 45.22 8.83
N SER A 789 23.29 45.01 8.21
CA SER A 789 23.34 44.24 6.96
C SER A 789 23.07 42.75 7.14
N GLN A 790 23.42 42.24 8.31
CA GLN A 790 23.22 40.83 8.66
C GLN A 790 21.71 40.55 8.91
N GLU A 791 21.07 41.44 9.65
CA GLU A 791 19.65 41.39 9.97
C GLU A 791 18.79 41.45 8.69
N LYS A 792 19.15 42.33 7.75
CA LYS A 792 18.49 42.41 6.44
C LYS A 792 18.64 41.10 5.64
N LYS A 793 19.79 40.41 5.73
CA LYS A 793 19.98 39.09 5.09
C LYS A 793 19.10 38.01 5.75
N ILE A 794 19.02 38.04 7.08
CA ILE A 794 18.13 37.08 7.82
C ILE A 794 16.68 37.28 7.42
N VAL A 795 16.20 38.53 7.45
CA VAL A 795 14.81 38.88 7.05
C VAL A 795 14.55 38.44 5.61
N LYS A 796 15.49 38.73 4.69
CA LYS A 796 15.37 38.34 3.27
C LYS A 796 15.24 36.84 3.10
N LYS A 797 15.99 36.02 3.88
CA LYS A 797 15.93 34.56 3.83
C LYS A 797 14.65 33.99 4.51
N LEU A 798 14.10 34.68 5.52
CA LEU A 798 12.88 34.27 6.21
C LEU A 798 11.59 34.63 5.45
N LYS A 799 11.61 35.73 4.68
CA LYS A 799 10.44 36.25 3.97
C LYS A 799 9.73 35.21 3.09
N PRO A 800 10.40 34.36 2.31
CA PRO A 800 9.75 33.33 1.52
C PRO A 800 8.90 32.36 2.35
N LEU A 801 9.30 32.03 3.61
CA LEU A 801 8.46 31.21 4.50
C LEU A 801 7.14 31.92 4.85
N GLN A 802 7.17 33.22 5.06
CA GLN A 802 5.97 34.02 5.28
C GLN A 802 5.10 34.06 4.01
N ASP A 803 5.72 34.22 2.83
CA ASP A 803 5.03 34.32 1.54
C ASP A 803 4.30 33.03 1.14
N VAL A 804 4.75 31.86 1.62
CA VAL A 804 4.05 30.59 1.44
C VAL A 804 3.08 30.27 2.58
N GLY A 805 2.79 31.22 3.48
CA GLY A 805 1.83 31.02 4.56
C GLY A 805 2.37 30.30 5.80
N LEU A 806 3.69 30.15 5.95
CA LEU A 806 4.32 29.48 7.11
C LEU A 806 4.84 30.46 8.16
N GLY A 807 4.30 31.66 8.23
CA GLY A 807 4.70 32.69 9.21
C GLY A 807 4.50 32.28 10.68
N TYR A 808 3.67 31.30 10.95
CA TYR A 808 3.33 30.82 12.30
C TYR A 808 4.26 29.74 12.84
N ILE A 809 5.04 29.02 12.01
CA ILE A 809 5.94 27.96 12.47
C ILE A 809 7.13 28.56 13.24
N LYS A 810 7.61 27.83 14.24
CA LYS A 810 8.82 28.23 14.98
C LYS A 810 10.07 27.95 14.14
N LEU A 811 11.08 28.83 14.24
CA LEU A 811 12.34 28.67 13.50
C LEU A 811 13.02 27.33 13.81
N GLY A 812 13.02 26.90 15.06
CA GLY A 812 13.62 25.67 15.54
C GLY A 812 12.69 24.47 15.54
N GLN A 813 11.49 24.54 14.97
CA GLN A 813 10.56 23.41 14.89
C GLN A 813 11.15 22.25 14.11
N THR A 814 11.12 21.06 14.67
CA THR A 814 11.70 19.87 14.00
C THR A 814 10.84 19.46 12.81
N SER A 815 11.48 19.04 11.71
CA SER A 815 10.77 18.64 10.49
C SER A 815 9.82 17.45 10.68
N SER A 816 10.09 16.60 11.68
CA SER A 816 9.22 15.47 12.04
C SER A 816 7.89 15.90 12.68
N THR A 817 7.79 17.12 13.19
CA THR A 817 6.55 17.68 13.77
C THR A 817 5.76 18.52 12.78
N LEU A 818 6.31 18.76 11.59
CA LEU A 818 5.62 19.45 10.50
C LEU A 818 4.71 18.46 9.76
N SER A 819 3.54 18.92 9.36
CA SER A 819 2.68 18.17 8.45
C SER A 819 3.36 17.98 7.07
N GLY A 820 2.86 17.04 6.25
CA GLY A 820 3.37 16.83 4.90
C GLY A 820 3.30 18.10 4.05
N GLY A 821 2.18 18.81 4.10
CA GLY A 821 1.98 20.08 3.39
C GLY A 821 2.87 21.22 3.89
N GLU A 822 3.14 21.29 5.21
CA GLU A 822 4.10 22.25 5.75
C GLU A 822 5.53 21.99 5.27
N ASN A 823 5.97 20.70 5.29
CA ASN A 823 7.29 20.32 4.74
C ASN A 823 7.41 20.71 3.27
N GLN A 824 6.40 20.49 2.48
CA GLN A 824 6.37 20.84 1.06
C GLN A 824 6.45 22.36 0.84
N ARG A 825 5.72 23.14 1.63
CA ARG A 825 5.78 24.62 1.57
C ARG A 825 7.14 25.16 2.01
N VAL A 826 7.84 24.52 2.96
CA VAL A 826 9.23 24.90 3.30
C VAL A 826 10.16 24.69 2.11
N LYS A 827 10.02 23.58 1.37
CA LYS A 827 10.77 23.33 0.13
C LYS A 827 10.47 24.39 -0.92
N LEU A 828 9.20 24.73 -1.11
CA LEU A 828 8.76 25.79 -2.02
C LEU A 828 9.37 27.15 -1.64
N ALA A 829 9.35 27.52 -0.35
CA ALA A 829 9.95 28.75 0.16
C ALA A 829 11.45 28.83 -0.13
N TYR A 830 12.18 27.71 -0.03
CA TYR A 830 13.59 27.65 -0.37
C TYR A 830 13.83 28.06 -1.83
N TYR A 831 13.07 27.52 -2.77
CA TYR A 831 13.23 27.87 -4.19
C TYR A 831 12.79 29.29 -4.49
N LEU A 832 11.72 29.80 -3.88
CA LEU A 832 11.31 31.19 -4.04
C LEU A 832 12.36 32.18 -3.55
N GLY A 833 13.13 31.81 -2.52
CA GLY A 833 14.19 32.63 -1.93
C GLY A 833 15.48 32.70 -2.75
N GLN A 834 15.63 31.88 -3.78
CA GLN A 834 16.84 31.91 -4.65
C GLN A 834 16.78 33.09 -5.60
N GLU A 835 17.90 33.88 -5.68
CA GLU A 835 17.97 35.11 -6.52
C GLU A 835 18.22 34.82 -7.99
N LYS A 836 19.01 33.80 -8.29
CA LYS A 836 19.33 33.36 -9.66
C LYS A 836 19.02 31.88 -9.79
N GLN A 837 18.02 31.56 -10.51
CA GLN A 837 17.70 30.20 -10.90
C GLN A 837 17.72 30.07 -12.42
N GLU A 838 18.33 29.00 -12.89
CA GLU A 838 18.19 28.59 -14.27
C GLU A 838 16.74 28.07 -14.50
N PRO A 839 16.24 28.06 -15.73
CA PRO A 839 14.91 27.53 -16.03
C PRO A 839 14.73 26.13 -15.45
N THR A 840 13.88 26.02 -14.43
CA THR A 840 13.65 24.79 -13.65
C THR A 840 12.24 24.30 -13.87
N LEU A 841 12.08 22.98 -14.01
CA LEU A 841 10.80 22.33 -14.01
C LEU A 841 10.51 21.82 -12.59
N PHE A 842 9.46 22.36 -11.98
CA PHE A 842 8.99 21.93 -10.67
C PHE A 842 7.84 20.95 -10.80
N VAL A 843 7.94 19.83 -10.13
CA VAL A 843 6.87 18.84 -10.03
C VAL A 843 6.39 18.79 -8.58
N PHE A 844 5.09 19.06 -8.36
CA PHE A 844 4.46 19.01 -7.05
C PHE A 844 3.48 17.83 -6.97
N ASP A 845 3.52 17.09 -5.88
CA ASP A 845 2.63 15.96 -5.63
C ASP A 845 1.64 16.32 -4.51
N GLU A 846 0.37 16.53 -4.87
CA GLU A 846 -0.76 16.91 -4.00
C GLU A 846 -0.42 18.06 -3.00
N PRO A 847 -0.04 19.23 -3.49
CA PRO A 847 0.44 20.33 -2.63
C PRO A 847 -0.63 20.98 -1.76
N THR A 848 -1.92 20.71 -1.98
CA THR A 848 -3.03 21.24 -1.18
C THR A 848 -3.38 20.39 0.03
N THR A 849 -2.70 19.28 0.23
CA THR A 849 -2.94 18.36 1.36
C THR A 849 -2.90 19.11 2.71
N GLY A 850 -3.99 19.01 3.48
CA GLY A 850 -4.12 19.65 4.79
C GLY A 850 -4.23 21.20 4.76
N LEU A 851 -4.56 21.78 3.60
CA LEU A 851 -4.67 23.22 3.43
C LEU A 851 -6.13 23.69 3.41
N HIS A 852 -6.39 24.72 4.16
CA HIS A 852 -7.64 25.49 4.09
C HIS A 852 -7.69 26.33 2.79
N PHE A 853 -8.88 26.69 2.31
CA PHE A 853 -9.10 27.53 1.11
C PHE A 853 -8.23 28.79 1.07
N HIS A 854 -8.08 29.48 2.20
CA HIS A 854 -7.25 30.66 2.33
C HIS A 854 -5.75 30.36 2.10
N ASP A 855 -5.27 29.21 2.58
CA ASP A 855 -3.88 28.77 2.39
C ASP A 855 -3.64 28.36 0.93
N ILE A 856 -4.64 27.76 0.25
CA ILE A 856 -4.58 27.43 -1.19
C ILE A 856 -4.43 28.70 -2.03
N LYS A 857 -5.15 29.78 -1.70
CA LYS A 857 -5.02 31.08 -2.37
C LYS A 857 -3.58 31.62 -2.27
N THR A 858 -2.94 31.44 -1.12
CA THR A 858 -1.55 31.82 -0.89
C THR A 858 -0.58 30.95 -1.68
N LEU A 859 -0.82 29.64 -1.73
CA LEU A 859 -0.01 28.67 -2.49
C LEU A 859 -0.07 28.94 -4.00
N LEU A 860 -1.24 29.27 -4.55
CA LEU A 860 -1.40 29.64 -5.96
C LEU A 860 -0.59 30.91 -6.32
N LYS A 861 -0.52 31.90 -5.43
CA LYS A 861 0.36 33.06 -5.62
C LYS A 861 1.83 32.66 -5.70
N ALA A 862 2.26 31.70 -4.88
CA ALA A 862 3.63 31.19 -4.90
C ALA A 862 3.94 30.45 -6.20
N PHE A 863 3.04 29.64 -6.75
CA PHE A 863 3.20 28.99 -8.05
C PHE A 863 3.30 30.01 -9.18
N ASN A 864 2.41 30.99 -9.18
CA ASN A 864 2.48 32.07 -10.17
C ASN A 864 3.82 32.83 -10.11
N ALA A 865 4.33 33.10 -8.90
CA ALA A 865 5.64 33.75 -8.73
C ALA A 865 6.82 32.91 -9.28
N LEU A 866 6.73 31.56 -9.23
CA LEU A 866 7.73 30.71 -9.91
C LEU A 866 7.63 30.82 -11.43
N ILE A 867 6.41 30.79 -11.99
CA ILE A 867 6.17 30.88 -13.44
C ILE A 867 6.63 32.23 -13.95
N ASP A 868 6.34 33.32 -13.23
CA ASP A 868 6.76 34.68 -13.58
C ASP A 868 8.32 34.85 -13.58
N LYS A 869 9.05 33.98 -12.86
CA LYS A 869 10.51 33.86 -12.91
C LYS A 869 11.03 33.02 -14.07
N GLY A 870 10.14 32.48 -14.93
CA GLY A 870 10.49 31.67 -16.09
C GLY A 870 10.61 30.17 -15.81
N HIS A 871 10.02 29.68 -14.72
CA HIS A 871 9.99 28.26 -14.41
C HIS A 871 8.72 27.58 -14.94
N THR A 872 8.74 26.26 -15.03
CA THR A 872 7.58 25.44 -15.38
C THR A 872 7.06 24.74 -14.13
N VAL A 873 5.75 24.71 -13.94
CA VAL A 873 5.09 24.09 -12.79
C VAL A 873 4.15 22.98 -13.26
N VAL A 874 4.41 21.74 -12.83
CA VAL A 874 3.57 20.57 -13.05
C VAL A 874 3.06 20.09 -11.70
N ILE A 875 1.76 19.92 -11.56
CA ILE A 875 1.10 19.58 -10.29
C ILE A 875 0.25 18.34 -10.48
N ILE A 876 0.38 17.34 -9.61
CA ILE A 876 -0.61 16.27 -9.44
C ILE A 876 -1.62 16.77 -8.43
N GLU A 877 -2.89 16.90 -8.80
CA GLU A 877 -3.90 17.48 -7.92
C GLU A 877 -5.32 16.93 -8.13
N HIS A 878 -6.11 17.04 -7.07
CA HIS A 878 -7.53 16.70 -7.04
C HIS A 878 -8.40 17.88 -6.62
N ASN A 879 -7.82 18.90 -5.99
CA ASN A 879 -8.55 20.07 -5.50
C ASN A 879 -9.06 20.93 -6.65
N MET A 880 -10.38 21.09 -6.75
CA MET A 880 -11.05 21.82 -7.84
C MET A 880 -10.64 23.29 -7.91
N ASP A 881 -10.29 23.91 -6.78
CA ASP A 881 -9.87 25.32 -6.75
C ASP A 881 -8.47 25.52 -7.37
N VAL A 882 -7.60 24.54 -7.28
CA VAL A 882 -6.31 24.53 -8.01
C VAL A 882 -6.53 24.20 -9.49
N ILE A 883 -7.34 23.18 -9.76
CA ILE A 883 -7.62 22.71 -11.12
C ILE A 883 -8.23 23.83 -11.97
N LYS A 884 -9.21 24.59 -11.44
CA LYS A 884 -9.81 25.72 -12.17
C LYS A 884 -8.83 26.87 -12.45
N CYS A 885 -7.73 26.96 -11.68
CA CYS A 885 -6.70 27.99 -11.86
C CYS A 885 -5.55 27.56 -12.80
N ALA A 886 -5.53 26.30 -13.28
CA ALA A 886 -4.48 25.80 -14.17
C ALA A 886 -4.50 26.49 -15.55
N ASP A 887 -3.35 26.57 -16.21
CA ASP A 887 -3.26 26.98 -17.61
C ASP A 887 -3.56 25.82 -18.57
N TYR A 888 -3.17 24.58 -18.14
CA TYR A 888 -3.35 23.37 -18.91
C TYR A 888 -3.64 22.17 -18.01
N LEU A 889 -4.59 21.33 -18.41
CA LEU A 889 -4.99 20.13 -17.70
C LEU A 889 -4.64 18.87 -18.50
N VAL A 890 -4.27 17.83 -17.78
CA VAL A 890 -4.13 16.46 -18.28
C VAL A 890 -5.00 15.56 -17.40
N ASP A 891 -6.10 15.06 -17.93
CA ASP A 891 -7.04 14.21 -17.19
C ASP A 891 -6.86 12.74 -17.53
N LEU A 892 -6.57 11.92 -16.52
CA LEU A 892 -6.36 10.48 -16.64
C LEU A 892 -7.53 9.68 -16.06
N GLY A 893 -7.90 8.61 -16.74
CA GLY A 893 -9.03 7.79 -16.31
C GLY A 893 -9.37 6.68 -17.29
N PRO A 894 -10.69 6.41 -17.49
CA PRO A 894 -11.82 6.98 -16.74
C PRO A 894 -11.93 6.45 -15.32
N GLU A 895 -11.41 5.25 -15.04
CA GLU A 895 -11.46 4.57 -13.75
C GLU A 895 -10.07 4.39 -13.14
N GLY A 896 -10.00 3.80 -11.93
CA GLY A 896 -8.75 3.38 -11.30
C GLY A 896 -8.32 1.97 -11.73
N GLY A 897 -7.05 1.62 -11.46
CA GLY A 897 -6.49 0.30 -11.71
C GLY A 897 -6.47 -0.10 -13.19
N ASN A 898 -6.80 -1.36 -13.49
CA ASN A 898 -6.74 -1.90 -14.85
C ASN A 898 -7.71 -1.24 -15.84
N ALA A 899 -8.82 -0.69 -15.35
CA ALA A 899 -9.78 0.04 -16.16
C ALA A 899 -9.39 1.51 -16.40
N GLY A 900 -8.34 1.99 -15.74
CA GLY A 900 -7.75 3.31 -15.90
C GLY A 900 -6.55 3.32 -16.84
N GLY A 901 -5.72 4.34 -16.69
CA GLY A 901 -4.45 4.45 -17.43
C GLY A 901 -4.58 5.00 -18.85
N ASN A 902 -5.75 5.52 -19.22
CA ASN A 902 -5.96 6.20 -20.47
C ASN A 902 -5.89 7.72 -20.28
N LEU A 903 -5.53 8.42 -21.35
CA LEU A 903 -5.69 9.86 -21.43
C LEU A 903 -7.14 10.15 -21.81
N VAL A 904 -7.91 10.77 -20.90
CA VAL A 904 -9.33 11.08 -21.13
C VAL A 904 -9.45 12.33 -21.97
N CYS A 905 -8.84 13.41 -21.52
CA CYS A 905 -8.77 14.67 -22.28
C CYS A 905 -7.61 15.55 -21.78
N THR A 906 -7.27 16.53 -22.60
CA THR A 906 -6.28 17.57 -22.29
C THR A 906 -6.77 18.91 -22.82
N GLY A 907 -6.36 20.00 -22.21
CA GLY A 907 -6.73 21.34 -22.66
C GLY A 907 -6.79 22.34 -21.52
N THR A 908 -7.42 23.47 -21.75
CA THR A 908 -7.72 24.42 -20.68
C THR A 908 -8.80 23.87 -19.73
N PRO A 909 -8.94 24.38 -18.51
CA PRO A 909 -10.04 23.98 -17.62
C PRO A 909 -11.42 24.04 -18.28
N GLU A 910 -11.67 25.06 -19.10
CA GLU A 910 -12.93 25.25 -19.84
C GLU A 910 -13.14 24.13 -20.89
N GLU A 911 -12.10 23.73 -21.60
CA GLU A 911 -12.16 22.63 -22.58
C GLU A 911 -12.42 21.28 -21.88
N VAL A 912 -11.75 21.03 -20.76
CA VAL A 912 -11.95 19.81 -19.97
C VAL A 912 -13.35 19.75 -19.36
N ALA A 913 -13.91 20.87 -18.92
CA ALA A 913 -15.29 20.97 -18.42
C ALA A 913 -16.35 20.60 -19.48
N MET A 914 -16.01 20.71 -20.77
CA MET A 914 -16.87 20.30 -21.89
C MET A 914 -16.72 18.81 -22.26
N CYS A 915 -15.75 18.11 -21.71
CA CYS A 915 -15.49 16.71 -22.00
C CYS A 915 -16.44 15.80 -21.20
N GLU A 916 -17.43 15.22 -21.83
CA GLU A 916 -18.42 14.34 -21.17
C GLU A 916 -17.79 13.08 -20.51
N ALA A 917 -16.67 12.60 -21.04
CA ALA A 917 -15.97 11.43 -20.52
C ALA A 917 -15.15 11.74 -19.26
N SER A 918 -14.94 13.01 -18.94
CA SER A 918 -14.13 13.46 -17.80
C SER A 918 -14.96 13.59 -16.52
N TYR A 919 -14.63 12.81 -15.51
CA TYR A 919 -15.19 13.03 -14.17
C TYR A 919 -14.72 14.37 -13.61
N THR A 920 -13.45 14.72 -13.77
CA THR A 920 -12.92 16.03 -13.40
C THR A 920 -13.69 17.16 -14.05
N GLY A 921 -13.94 17.07 -15.37
CA GLY A 921 -14.71 18.08 -16.13
C GLY A 921 -16.12 18.26 -15.58
N LYS A 922 -16.77 17.19 -15.15
CA LYS A 922 -18.10 17.24 -14.59
C LYS A 922 -18.18 18.07 -13.31
N TYR A 923 -17.26 17.88 -12.36
CA TYR A 923 -17.20 18.66 -11.10
C TYR A 923 -16.64 20.08 -11.32
N LEU A 924 -15.75 20.23 -12.32
CA LEU A 924 -15.15 21.52 -12.63
C LEU A 924 -16.16 22.52 -13.22
N LYS A 925 -17.16 22.04 -13.92
CA LYS A 925 -18.20 22.85 -14.58
C LYS A 925 -18.94 23.78 -13.60
N ASP A 926 -19.17 23.33 -12.39
CA ASP A 926 -19.85 24.09 -11.36
C ASP A 926 -18.93 25.10 -10.63
N LYS A 927 -17.62 25.07 -10.91
CA LYS A 927 -16.60 25.91 -10.27
C LYS A 927 -16.01 26.98 -11.22
N LEU A 928 -16.23 26.86 -12.53
CA LEU A 928 -15.87 27.84 -13.55
C LEU A 928 -16.98 28.90 -13.73
#